data_518b26a73f42a06ffc85c97ff78039b6
#
_entry.id   518b26a73f42a06ffc85c97ff78039b6
#
_cell.length_a   1.000
_cell.length_b   1.000
_cell.length_c   1.000
_cell.angle_alpha   90.00
_cell.angle_beta   90.00
_cell.angle_gamma   90.00
#
_symmetry.space_group_name_H-M   'P 1'
#
loop_
_entity.id
_entity.type
_entity.pdbx_description
1 polymer ?
#
loop_
_entity_poly.entity_id
_entity_poly.type
_entity_poly.pdbx_seq_one_letter_code
_entity_poly.pdbx_strand_id
1 'polypeptide(L)'
;MCITDDAPVASQWWWTVTRADAQDTLPSRVGWDPDRARGSSGVLGVRIGMSPSGPVELDLVSDGPHALVAGCTGSGKSEALIGWLASIAHCYSPDKVRFVLIDYKGGSTFARLQGLPHTHALLTDLDPGATTRALEGIAAELQRREEQLSALSFPDLASWERAHSDAPASVPRAPARLVVAIDEFRVLSQTHPDSMDILLRLAAQGRSLGLHLIAATQRPSGAVSAQMRANMDIRLALRCVSAADSTDILGDARAASLPRIPGRAVLDGTGTIQLAYMEDVASVVSQCAYAWPHSGVAALWAPALPQAITWEEVDSASASPVHAPNLAPGGPRMAGESLTLGLTEGIDEHAPIVWDGGSIQIQASAHEAALASRWVLSLATRIAQQRGYPLHVIGDEDVPGCASRLHPEDACVIDLLEGIREHGPAILAITDVPTLRVALTQSLSAPQAESLWTALLGGARRAGVTIVAAYAGRFTASSATMGAFSTRLVRARDADEALHAGISPTDLRTLAPGQALLARPGERTALVCVPDTPCHLDAPGRSATSGWGIPSPATASSLVRNAVAPALIGPTYDEPRWEQPLPWIIIGAREDETIIKALHAYLGWETPTINDVIPDSAWTRIVRWDGHRVLAMNPTNNVIRALIQHCHASPLSILARRWDPTCGLICEGDTLTTVQLTVGSVNT
;
A
#
# COMPACT_ATOMS: atom_id res chain seq x y z
N MET A 1 -44.28 47.68 -2.48
CA MET A 1 -45.70 47.37 -2.70
C MET A 1 -46.04 46.42 -1.56
N CYS A 2 -46.79 46.90 -0.56
CA CYS A 2 -47.26 46.03 0.54
C CYS A 2 -48.24 45.04 -0.09
N ILE A 3 -47.91 43.76 -0.08
CA ILE A 3 -48.86 42.69 -0.43
C ILE A 3 -49.83 42.61 0.76
N THR A 4 -51.09 42.99 0.54
CA THR A 4 -52.17 42.83 1.48
C THR A 4 -52.48 41.35 1.68
N ASP A 5 -53.04 40.97 2.82
CA ASP A 5 -53.34 39.60 3.28
C ASP A 5 -54.24 38.78 2.35
N ASP A 6 -54.68 39.33 1.22
CA ASP A 6 -55.62 38.69 0.26
C ASP A 6 -54.94 38.11 -0.99
N ALA A 7 -53.59 38.05 -1.06
CA ALA A 7 -52.94 37.35 -2.16
C ALA A 7 -53.15 35.84 -2.01
N PRO A 8 -53.53 35.12 -3.07
CA PRO A 8 -53.79 33.70 -3.00
C PRO A 8 -52.53 32.96 -2.47
N VAL A 9 -52.75 32.07 -1.53
CA VAL A 9 -51.72 31.28 -0.85
C VAL A 9 -50.68 30.66 -1.80
N ALA A 10 -51.08 30.42 -3.06
CA ALA A 10 -50.22 29.87 -4.13
C ALA A 10 -49.06 30.78 -4.55
N SER A 11 -49.09 32.08 -4.26
CA SER A 11 -48.01 33.02 -4.64
C SER A 11 -47.00 33.27 -3.53
N GLN A 12 -47.26 32.81 -2.31
CA GLN A 12 -46.44 33.09 -1.09
C GLN A 12 -45.50 31.94 -0.72
N TRP A 13 -45.55 30.85 -1.36
CA TRP A 13 -44.97 29.58 -0.99
C TRP A 13 -43.45 29.46 -1.16
N TRP A 14 -42.82 30.40 -1.81
CA TRP A 14 -41.39 30.40 -2.04
C TRP A 14 -40.60 30.96 -0.87
N TRP A 15 -41.19 31.78 -0.03
CA TRP A 15 -40.48 32.56 0.90
C TRP A 15 -41.36 33.07 2.05
N THR A 16 -40.82 33.18 3.24
CA THR A 16 -41.44 33.85 4.35
C THR A 16 -40.90 35.27 4.42
N VAL A 17 -41.73 36.26 4.15
CA VAL A 17 -41.34 37.68 4.20
C VAL A 17 -41.11 38.08 5.67
N THR A 18 -39.89 38.38 6.04
CA THR A 18 -39.59 39.13 7.24
C THR A 18 -39.18 40.52 6.84
N ARG A 19 -40.04 41.51 7.08
CA ARG A 19 -39.91 42.94 6.84
C ARG A 19 -38.82 43.39 5.82
N ALA A 20 -39.28 43.99 4.73
CA ALA A 20 -38.41 44.74 3.83
C ALA A 20 -37.99 46.06 4.47
N ASP A 21 -36.70 46.38 4.48
CA ASP A 21 -36.23 47.74 4.70
C ASP A 21 -36.72 48.66 3.57
N ALA A 22 -37.09 49.89 3.85
CA ALA A 22 -37.77 50.79 2.91
C ALA A 22 -37.02 51.13 1.63
N GLN A 23 -35.76 50.67 1.47
CA GLN A 23 -34.94 50.82 0.28
C GLN A 23 -34.61 49.52 -0.46
N ASP A 24 -34.92 48.35 0.12
CA ASP A 24 -34.61 47.05 -0.48
C ASP A 24 -35.95 46.24 -0.71
N THR A 25 -36.30 46.10 -1.96
CA THR A 25 -37.55 45.36 -2.36
C THR A 25 -37.48 43.86 -2.15
N LEU A 26 -36.29 43.34 -1.79
CA LEU A 26 -36.04 41.92 -1.54
C LEU A 26 -36.21 41.56 -0.05
N PRO A 27 -36.84 40.41 0.26
CA PRO A 27 -36.93 39.92 1.62
C PRO A 27 -35.52 39.63 2.20
N SER A 28 -35.38 39.75 3.52
CA SER A 28 -34.12 39.41 4.20
C SER A 28 -33.85 37.91 4.30
N ARG A 29 -34.92 37.06 4.11
CA ARG A 29 -34.81 35.60 4.08
C ARG A 29 -35.83 35.03 3.09
N VAL A 30 -35.38 34.04 2.31
CA VAL A 30 -36.21 33.23 1.41
C VAL A 30 -36.05 31.78 1.86
N GLY A 31 -37.15 31.11 2.19
CA GLY A 31 -37.16 29.69 2.51
C GLY A 31 -37.02 28.85 1.24
N TRP A 32 -36.35 27.73 1.35
CA TRP A 32 -36.33 26.72 0.28
C TRP A 32 -37.62 25.88 0.31
N ASP A 33 -38.16 25.58 -0.87
CA ASP A 33 -39.41 24.79 -1.00
C ASP A 33 -39.14 23.57 -1.92
N PRO A 34 -39.26 22.32 -1.39
CA PRO A 34 -39.00 21.11 -2.13
C PRO A 34 -39.90 20.94 -3.38
N ASP A 35 -41.21 21.32 -3.28
CA ASP A 35 -42.19 21.11 -4.34
C ASP A 35 -41.93 21.98 -5.59
N ARG A 36 -41.13 23.02 -5.40
CA ARG A 36 -40.85 24.02 -6.43
C ARG A 36 -39.34 24.28 -6.61
N ALA A 37 -38.52 23.41 -6.09
CA ALA A 37 -37.08 23.51 -6.23
C ALA A 37 -36.60 23.35 -7.69
N ARG A 38 -37.36 22.56 -8.50
CA ARG A 38 -37.04 22.35 -9.90
C ARG A 38 -37.32 23.58 -10.75
N GLY A 39 -36.36 23.93 -11.63
CA GLY A 39 -36.54 24.98 -12.60
C GLY A 39 -37.64 24.65 -13.63
N SER A 40 -38.18 25.66 -14.27
CA SER A 40 -39.23 25.53 -15.28
C SER A 40 -38.70 24.96 -16.59
N SER A 41 -37.41 25.06 -16.84
CA SER A 41 -36.73 24.60 -18.06
C SER A 41 -35.30 24.16 -17.76
N GLY A 42 -34.63 23.54 -18.73
CA GLY A 42 -33.22 23.17 -18.65
C GLY A 42 -33.00 21.74 -18.23
N VAL A 43 -31.67 21.35 -18.18
CA VAL A 43 -31.22 19.99 -17.92
C VAL A 43 -30.94 19.77 -16.44
N LEU A 44 -30.29 20.75 -15.77
CA LEU A 44 -30.00 20.78 -14.34
C LEU A 44 -30.50 22.08 -13.67
N GLY A 45 -31.62 22.62 -14.19
CA GLY A 45 -32.23 23.85 -13.72
C GLY A 45 -32.85 23.70 -12.33
N VAL A 46 -32.46 24.57 -11.41
CA VAL A 46 -33.07 24.66 -10.07
C VAL A 46 -33.30 26.10 -9.66
N ARG A 47 -34.24 26.32 -8.79
CA ARG A 47 -34.51 27.64 -8.19
C ARG A 47 -33.58 27.87 -7.06
N ILE A 48 -32.81 28.96 -7.13
CA ILE A 48 -31.76 29.29 -6.13
C ILE A 48 -32.14 30.46 -5.22
N GLY A 49 -33.22 31.20 -5.57
CA GLY A 49 -33.60 32.37 -4.78
C GLY A 49 -34.67 33.22 -5.44
N MET A 50 -34.67 34.49 -5.07
CA MET A 50 -35.63 35.50 -5.48
C MET A 50 -34.93 36.78 -5.92
N SER A 51 -35.37 37.36 -7.02
CA SER A 51 -35.02 38.73 -7.45
C SER A 51 -36.25 39.65 -7.28
N PRO A 52 -36.11 40.97 -7.43
CA PRO A 52 -37.26 41.89 -7.43
C PRO A 52 -38.32 41.57 -8.50
N SER A 53 -37.90 40.88 -9.56
CA SER A 53 -38.81 40.46 -10.67
C SER A 53 -39.43 39.07 -10.51
N GLY A 54 -39.03 38.33 -9.48
CA GLY A 54 -39.57 36.98 -9.22
C GLY A 54 -38.50 35.94 -8.90
N PRO A 55 -38.91 34.64 -8.91
CA PRO A 55 -37.99 33.53 -8.67
C PRO A 55 -36.78 33.53 -9.63
N VAL A 56 -35.62 33.18 -9.10
CA VAL A 56 -34.36 33.04 -9.85
C VAL A 56 -34.08 31.58 -10.05
N GLU A 57 -34.03 31.17 -11.30
CA GLU A 57 -33.62 29.84 -11.73
C GLU A 57 -32.20 29.88 -12.26
N LEU A 58 -31.45 28.80 -12.05
CA LEU A 58 -30.09 28.64 -12.52
C LEU A 58 -29.86 27.23 -13.02
N ASP A 59 -29.39 27.08 -14.24
CA ASP A 59 -29.06 25.80 -14.86
C ASP A 59 -27.58 25.76 -15.23
N LEU A 60 -26.84 24.85 -14.60
CA LEU A 60 -25.42 24.67 -14.89
C LEU A 60 -25.12 24.30 -16.34
N VAL A 61 -26.08 23.83 -17.10
CA VAL A 61 -25.89 23.40 -18.51
C VAL A 61 -26.14 24.58 -19.47
N SER A 62 -27.27 25.28 -19.30
CA SER A 62 -27.64 26.37 -20.21
C SER A 62 -27.02 27.71 -19.85
N ASP A 63 -26.94 28.06 -18.56
CA ASP A 63 -26.41 29.35 -18.06
C ASP A 63 -24.90 29.30 -17.82
N GLY A 64 -24.31 28.08 -17.72
CA GLY A 64 -22.89 27.83 -17.49
C GLY A 64 -22.17 27.20 -18.67
N PRO A 65 -21.05 26.55 -18.52
CA PRO A 65 -20.93 25.30 -17.80
C PRO A 65 -20.32 25.38 -16.39
N HIS A 66 -19.70 26.48 -16.04
CA HIS A 66 -18.97 26.59 -14.79
C HIS A 66 -19.37 27.84 -14.01
N ALA A 67 -19.22 27.78 -12.69
CA ALA A 67 -19.61 28.85 -11.78
C ALA A 67 -18.46 29.31 -10.88
N LEU A 68 -18.35 30.61 -10.73
CA LEU A 68 -17.47 31.25 -9.77
C LEU A 68 -18.32 31.90 -8.68
N VAL A 69 -18.11 31.46 -7.43
CA VAL A 69 -18.88 31.92 -6.26
C VAL A 69 -17.94 32.63 -5.28
N ALA A 70 -18.22 33.88 -4.96
CA ALA A 70 -17.45 34.63 -3.98
C ALA A 70 -18.30 35.12 -2.82
N GLY A 71 -17.66 35.34 -1.67
CA GLY A 71 -18.32 35.93 -0.51
C GLY A 71 -17.49 35.85 0.75
N CYS A 72 -17.47 36.93 1.54
CA CYS A 72 -16.74 36.96 2.80
C CYS A 72 -17.37 36.03 3.84
N THR A 73 -16.62 35.76 4.92
CA THR A 73 -17.12 35.00 6.07
C THR A 73 -18.42 35.59 6.60
N GLY A 74 -19.42 34.75 6.85
CA GLY A 74 -20.74 35.17 7.32
C GLY A 74 -21.65 35.76 6.24
N SER A 75 -21.25 35.80 4.96
CA SER A 75 -22.14 36.24 3.85
C SER A 75 -23.18 35.20 3.45
N GLY A 76 -23.04 33.94 3.87
CA GLY A 76 -23.91 32.85 3.47
C GLY A 76 -23.39 32.00 2.31
N LYS A 77 -22.11 32.14 1.90
CA LYS A 77 -21.49 31.41 0.78
C LYS A 77 -21.64 29.89 0.91
N SER A 78 -21.25 29.31 2.06
CA SER A 78 -21.35 27.86 2.28
C SER A 78 -22.79 27.35 2.25
N GLU A 79 -23.75 28.10 2.85
CA GLU A 79 -25.18 27.77 2.80
C GLU A 79 -25.74 27.86 1.37
N ALA A 80 -25.25 28.82 0.57
CA ALA A 80 -25.64 28.93 -0.84
C ALA A 80 -25.16 27.71 -1.66
N LEU A 81 -23.94 27.26 -1.46
CA LEU A 81 -23.39 26.06 -2.11
C LEU A 81 -24.17 24.80 -1.71
N ILE A 82 -24.40 24.60 -0.40
CA ILE A 82 -25.19 23.48 0.12
C ILE A 82 -26.60 23.49 -0.46
N GLY A 83 -27.30 24.63 -0.38
CA GLY A 83 -28.65 24.75 -0.88
C GLY A 83 -28.76 24.49 -2.38
N TRP A 84 -27.80 24.98 -3.16
CA TRP A 84 -27.78 24.77 -4.61
C TRP A 84 -27.55 23.29 -4.96
N LEU A 85 -26.53 22.65 -4.40
CA LEU A 85 -26.22 21.22 -4.64
C LEU A 85 -27.34 20.30 -4.14
N ALA A 86 -27.89 20.56 -2.95
CA ALA A 86 -29.01 19.80 -2.42
C ALA A 86 -30.28 19.96 -3.28
N SER A 87 -30.53 21.14 -3.83
CA SER A 87 -31.64 21.36 -4.77
C SER A 87 -31.49 20.56 -6.06
N ILE A 88 -30.26 20.50 -6.61
CA ILE A 88 -29.96 19.66 -7.76
C ILE A 88 -30.19 18.18 -7.42
N ALA A 89 -29.69 17.71 -6.27
CA ALA A 89 -29.85 16.33 -5.83
C ALA A 89 -31.32 15.94 -5.57
N HIS A 90 -32.10 16.87 -5.06
CA HIS A 90 -33.54 16.66 -4.86
C HIS A 90 -34.32 16.53 -6.18
N CYS A 91 -33.92 17.29 -7.17
CA CYS A 91 -34.65 17.37 -8.46
C CYS A 91 -34.22 16.31 -9.48
N TYR A 92 -33.01 15.81 -9.41
CA TYR A 92 -32.41 14.93 -10.42
C TYR A 92 -31.81 13.69 -9.79
N SER A 93 -31.89 12.54 -10.47
CA SER A 93 -31.32 11.27 -9.96
C SER A 93 -29.80 11.22 -10.05
N PRO A 94 -29.14 10.34 -9.29
CA PRO A 94 -27.69 10.10 -9.39
C PRO A 94 -27.23 9.64 -10.77
N ASP A 95 -28.15 9.09 -11.57
CA ASP A 95 -27.89 8.71 -12.95
C ASP A 95 -27.87 9.91 -13.92
N LYS A 96 -28.31 11.07 -13.49
CA LYS A 96 -28.31 12.32 -14.26
C LYS A 96 -27.18 13.24 -13.82
N VAL A 97 -26.88 13.27 -12.52
CA VAL A 97 -25.85 14.15 -11.97
C VAL A 97 -25.16 13.52 -10.76
N ARG A 98 -23.84 13.69 -10.69
CA ARG A 98 -22.98 13.25 -9.59
C ARG A 98 -22.12 14.38 -9.10
N PHE A 99 -21.67 14.28 -7.84
CA PHE A 99 -20.90 15.31 -7.19
C PHE A 99 -19.53 14.79 -6.74
N VAL A 100 -18.51 15.61 -6.97
CA VAL A 100 -17.22 15.56 -6.30
C VAL A 100 -17.10 16.85 -5.49
N LEU A 101 -17.05 16.72 -4.17
CA LEU A 101 -17.08 17.83 -3.23
C LEU A 101 -15.71 17.97 -2.58
N ILE A 102 -15.09 19.15 -2.70
CA ILE A 102 -13.75 19.44 -2.18
C ILE A 102 -13.87 20.60 -1.20
N ASP A 103 -13.55 20.36 0.08
CA ASP A 103 -13.68 21.31 1.18
C ASP A 103 -12.34 21.54 1.88
N TYR A 104 -11.67 22.64 1.52
CA TYR A 104 -10.39 23.05 2.11
C TYR A 104 -10.55 24.00 3.32
N LYS A 105 -11.68 23.89 4.03
CA LYS A 105 -11.97 24.68 5.23
C LYS A 105 -12.32 23.77 6.43
N GLY A 106 -11.53 22.71 6.64
CA GLY A 106 -11.75 21.76 7.72
C GLY A 106 -12.95 20.82 7.52
N GLY A 107 -13.41 20.61 6.29
CA GLY A 107 -14.46 19.64 5.94
C GLY A 107 -15.88 20.00 6.38
N SER A 108 -16.08 21.19 6.97
CA SER A 108 -17.35 21.53 7.64
C SER A 108 -18.48 21.94 6.69
N THR A 109 -18.15 22.40 5.49
CA THR A 109 -19.16 22.90 4.54
C THR A 109 -19.95 21.75 3.92
N PHE A 110 -19.30 20.81 3.27
CA PHE A 110 -19.96 19.75 2.53
C PHE A 110 -20.27 18.48 3.34
N ALA A 111 -19.82 18.38 4.60
CA ALA A 111 -20.13 17.22 5.46
C ALA A 111 -21.64 16.94 5.57
N ARG A 112 -22.46 17.99 5.51
CA ARG A 112 -23.93 17.89 5.52
C ARG A 112 -24.51 17.21 4.28
N LEU A 113 -23.74 17.06 3.19
CA LEU A 113 -24.13 16.44 1.92
C LEU A 113 -23.53 15.02 1.76
N GLN A 114 -22.78 14.51 2.73
CA GLN A 114 -22.10 13.21 2.65
C GLN A 114 -23.05 12.04 2.40
N GLY A 115 -24.26 12.09 2.96
CA GLY A 115 -25.28 11.04 2.79
C GLY A 115 -26.06 11.08 1.47
N LEU A 116 -25.78 12.04 0.57
CA LEU A 116 -26.45 12.08 -0.73
C LEU A 116 -25.95 10.94 -1.63
N PRO A 117 -26.87 10.17 -2.27
CA PRO A 117 -26.49 9.13 -3.23
C PRO A 117 -25.78 9.69 -4.49
N HIS A 118 -25.83 10.99 -4.69
CA HIS A 118 -25.13 11.72 -5.76
C HIS A 118 -23.66 11.96 -5.45
N THR A 119 -23.26 11.96 -4.16
CA THR A 119 -21.89 12.28 -3.74
C THR A 119 -20.98 11.09 -4.00
N HIS A 120 -20.12 11.22 -5.03
CA HIS A 120 -19.12 10.22 -5.34
C HIS A 120 -17.92 10.33 -4.39
N ALA A 121 -17.44 11.55 -4.13
CA ALA A 121 -16.34 11.80 -3.22
C ALA A 121 -16.56 13.10 -2.43
N LEU A 122 -16.21 13.06 -1.14
CA LEU A 122 -16.08 14.21 -0.26
C LEU A 122 -14.64 14.27 0.25
N LEU A 123 -13.91 15.31 -0.14
CA LEU A 123 -12.49 15.48 0.10
C LEU A 123 -12.26 16.69 1.00
N THR A 124 -11.29 16.56 1.90
CA THR A 124 -10.94 17.62 2.85
C THR A 124 -9.43 17.87 2.84
N ASP A 125 -9.01 18.99 3.42
CA ASP A 125 -7.61 19.35 3.65
C ASP A 125 -6.86 18.36 4.57
N LEU A 126 -7.57 17.46 5.24
CA LEU A 126 -6.99 16.44 6.13
C LEU A 126 -6.36 15.26 5.38
N ASP A 127 -6.72 15.05 4.10
CA ASP A 127 -6.17 13.98 3.27
C ASP A 127 -5.71 14.51 1.89
N PRO A 128 -4.48 15.04 1.81
CA PRO A 128 -3.92 15.53 0.54
C PRO A 128 -3.80 14.44 -0.53
N GLY A 129 -3.53 13.20 -0.12
CA GLY A 129 -3.44 12.06 -1.04
C GLY A 129 -4.77 11.74 -1.71
N ALA A 130 -5.88 11.78 -0.96
CA ALA A 130 -7.21 11.58 -1.52
C ALA A 130 -7.58 12.68 -2.52
N THR A 131 -7.18 13.94 -2.26
CA THR A 131 -7.42 15.05 -3.19
C THR A 131 -6.65 14.87 -4.50
N THR A 132 -5.36 14.54 -4.43
CA THR A 132 -4.55 14.26 -5.63
C THR A 132 -5.18 13.16 -6.47
N ARG A 133 -5.55 12.04 -5.84
CA ARG A 133 -6.21 10.92 -6.52
C ARG A 133 -7.54 11.30 -7.15
N ALA A 134 -8.36 12.11 -6.49
CA ALA A 134 -9.62 12.57 -7.06
C ALA A 134 -9.41 13.48 -8.27
N LEU A 135 -8.41 14.34 -8.26
CA LEU A 135 -8.06 15.18 -9.41
C LEU A 135 -7.54 14.32 -10.58
N GLU A 136 -6.72 13.31 -10.31
CA GLU A 136 -6.32 12.30 -11.31
C GLU A 136 -7.53 11.52 -11.84
N GLY A 137 -8.48 11.13 -10.97
CA GLY A 137 -9.74 10.49 -11.33
C GLY A 137 -10.62 11.38 -12.24
N ILE A 138 -10.69 12.68 -11.96
CA ILE A 138 -11.36 13.66 -12.83
C ILE A 138 -10.67 13.74 -14.20
N ALA A 139 -9.33 13.73 -14.24
CA ALA A 139 -8.58 13.74 -15.50
C ALA A 139 -8.85 12.48 -16.33
N ALA A 140 -8.89 11.33 -15.69
CA ALA A 140 -9.22 10.05 -16.35
C ALA A 140 -10.67 10.04 -16.85
N GLU A 141 -11.61 10.60 -16.09
CA GLU A 141 -13.01 10.71 -16.51
C GLU A 141 -13.16 11.67 -17.71
N LEU A 142 -12.44 12.78 -17.76
CA LEU A 142 -12.39 13.65 -18.94
C LEU A 142 -11.95 12.86 -20.18
N GLN A 143 -10.84 12.13 -20.07
CA GLN A 143 -10.32 11.33 -21.17
C GLN A 143 -11.29 10.23 -21.59
N ARG A 144 -11.86 9.49 -20.64
CA ARG A 144 -12.84 8.42 -20.91
C ARG A 144 -14.05 8.94 -21.68
N ARG A 145 -14.56 10.13 -21.33
CA ARG A 145 -15.70 10.74 -22.03
C ARG A 145 -15.33 11.20 -23.44
N GLU A 146 -14.14 11.73 -23.65
CA GLU A 146 -13.63 12.06 -25.00
C GLU A 146 -13.58 10.82 -25.89
N GLU A 147 -13.04 9.71 -25.37
CA GLU A 147 -12.94 8.43 -26.09
C GLU A 147 -14.34 7.87 -26.41
N GLN A 148 -15.27 7.90 -25.46
CA GLN A 148 -16.63 7.42 -25.65
C GLN A 148 -17.40 8.25 -26.69
N LEU A 149 -17.33 9.58 -26.62
CA LEU A 149 -17.94 10.47 -27.60
C LEU A 149 -17.39 10.24 -29.01
N SER A 150 -16.05 10.08 -29.11
CA SER A 150 -15.39 9.76 -30.36
C SER A 150 -15.81 8.41 -30.90
N ALA A 151 -15.84 7.36 -30.08
CA ALA A 151 -16.25 6.01 -30.49
C ALA A 151 -17.72 5.95 -30.96
N LEU A 152 -18.60 6.71 -30.34
CA LEU A 152 -20.01 6.78 -30.67
C LEU A 152 -20.36 7.88 -31.72
N SER A 153 -19.35 8.65 -32.13
CA SER A 153 -19.49 9.75 -33.10
C SER A 153 -20.43 10.86 -32.65
N PHE A 154 -20.51 11.17 -31.36
CA PHE A 154 -21.25 12.32 -30.83
C PHE A 154 -20.32 13.52 -30.63
N PRO A 155 -20.77 14.74 -30.98
CA PRO A 155 -19.99 15.96 -30.80
C PRO A 155 -19.89 16.39 -29.31
N ASP A 156 -20.91 16.06 -28.51
CA ASP A 156 -21.03 16.41 -27.11
C ASP A 156 -21.99 15.50 -26.35
N LEU A 157 -21.94 15.56 -25.01
CA LEU A 157 -22.78 14.77 -24.13
C LEU A 157 -24.26 15.08 -24.32
N ALA A 158 -24.64 16.34 -24.57
CA ALA A 158 -26.04 16.74 -24.76
C ALA A 158 -26.63 16.10 -26.01
N SER A 159 -25.88 15.94 -27.09
CA SER A 159 -26.27 15.23 -28.30
C SER A 159 -26.44 13.73 -28.05
N TRP A 160 -25.55 13.12 -27.26
CA TRP A 160 -25.67 11.73 -26.83
C TRP A 160 -26.92 11.51 -25.96
N GLU A 161 -27.15 12.36 -24.93
CA GLU A 161 -28.34 12.31 -24.07
C GLU A 161 -29.64 12.37 -24.88
N ARG A 162 -29.70 13.25 -25.87
CA ARG A 162 -30.87 13.36 -26.81
C ARG A 162 -31.05 12.10 -27.64
N ALA A 163 -29.99 11.63 -28.27
CA ALA A 163 -30.03 10.42 -29.08
C ALA A 163 -30.47 9.18 -28.29
N HIS A 164 -29.99 9.05 -27.03
CA HIS A 164 -30.48 7.98 -26.15
C HIS A 164 -31.95 8.15 -25.79
N SER A 165 -32.42 9.37 -25.55
CA SER A 165 -33.84 9.64 -25.25
C SER A 165 -34.74 9.29 -26.43
N ASP A 166 -34.27 9.54 -27.64
CA ASP A 166 -35.02 9.26 -28.89
C ASP A 166 -35.00 7.76 -29.28
N ALA A 167 -33.90 7.05 -28.95
CA ALA A 167 -33.69 5.66 -29.33
C ALA A 167 -33.00 4.83 -28.23
N PRO A 168 -33.63 4.62 -27.05
CA PRO A 168 -32.97 4.03 -25.88
C PRO A 168 -32.54 2.56 -26.08
N ALA A 169 -33.16 1.85 -27.02
CA ALA A 169 -32.79 0.46 -27.34
C ALA A 169 -31.52 0.37 -28.23
N SER A 170 -31.18 1.43 -28.95
CA SER A 170 -30.12 1.43 -29.97
C SER A 170 -28.92 2.25 -29.55
N VAL A 171 -29.09 3.25 -28.70
CA VAL A 171 -28.04 4.14 -28.22
C VAL A 171 -27.81 3.87 -26.74
N PRO A 172 -26.59 3.57 -26.32
CA PRO A 172 -26.28 3.35 -24.90
C PRO A 172 -26.58 4.62 -24.10
N ARG A 173 -26.85 4.43 -22.82
CA ARG A 173 -27.09 5.56 -21.90
C ARG A 173 -25.84 6.43 -21.77
N ALA A 174 -26.03 7.74 -21.83
CA ALA A 174 -24.97 8.70 -21.58
C ALA A 174 -24.56 8.68 -20.11
N PRO A 175 -23.28 8.89 -19.77
CA PRO A 175 -22.82 9.00 -18.39
C PRO A 175 -23.48 10.19 -17.68
N ALA A 176 -23.65 10.08 -16.35
CA ALA A 176 -24.17 11.16 -15.54
C ALA A 176 -23.28 12.40 -15.64
N ARG A 177 -23.89 13.58 -15.64
CA ARG A 177 -23.12 14.84 -15.55
C ARG A 177 -22.35 14.88 -14.23
N LEU A 178 -21.15 15.41 -14.25
CA LEU A 178 -20.29 15.50 -13.06
C LEU A 178 -20.14 16.95 -12.63
N VAL A 179 -20.56 17.26 -11.40
CA VAL A 179 -20.35 18.57 -10.79
C VAL A 179 -19.21 18.48 -9.77
N VAL A 180 -18.13 19.19 -10.05
CA VAL A 180 -16.99 19.35 -9.13
C VAL A 180 -17.18 20.66 -8.37
N ALA A 181 -17.50 20.60 -7.09
CA ALA A 181 -17.70 21.78 -6.26
C ALA A 181 -16.53 21.92 -5.27
N ILE A 182 -15.86 23.08 -5.30
CA ILE A 182 -14.68 23.37 -4.49
C ILE A 182 -14.99 24.54 -3.59
N ASP A 183 -15.01 24.33 -2.26
CA ASP A 183 -15.04 25.42 -1.30
C ASP A 183 -13.59 25.81 -0.94
N GLU A 184 -13.30 27.10 -0.98
CA GLU A 184 -11.98 27.70 -0.80
C GLU A 184 -10.95 27.28 -1.88
N PHE A 185 -11.32 27.48 -3.15
CA PHE A 185 -10.50 27.22 -4.35
C PHE A 185 -9.07 27.78 -4.26
N ARG A 186 -8.89 28.92 -3.60
CA ARG A 186 -7.57 29.52 -3.40
C ARG A 186 -6.62 28.61 -2.63
N VAL A 187 -7.09 27.95 -1.57
CA VAL A 187 -6.25 27.04 -0.79
C VAL A 187 -5.87 25.84 -1.63
N LEU A 188 -6.81 25.24 -2.36
CA LEU A 188 -6.52 24.13 -3.28
C LEU A 188 -5.44 24.51 -4.30
N SER A 189 -5.53 25.69 -4.91
CA SER A 189 -4.54 26.13 -5.90
C SER A 189 -3.13 26.35 -5.33
N GLN A 190 -3.02 26.62 -4.05
CA GLN A 190 -1.74 26.78 -3.35
C GLN A 190 -1.15 25.47 -2.86
N THR A 191 -2.00 24.52 -2.46
CA THR A 191 -1.57 23.21 -1.92
C THR A 191 -1.31 22.19 -3.01
N HIS A 192 -2.00 22.27 -4.15
CA HIS A 192 -1.88 21.36 -5.29
C HIS A 192 -1.62 22.10 -6.60
N PRO A 193 -0.52 22.86 -6.73
CA PRO A 193 -0.22 23.64 -7.94
C PRO A 193 -0.09 22.75 -9.19
N ASP A 194 0.48 21.55 -9.05
CA ASP A 194 0.69 20.60 -10.16
C ASP A 194 -0.62 20.05 -10.73
N SER A 195 -1.69 20.09 -9.95
CA SER A 195 -3.02 19.60 -10.37
C SER A 195 -3.90 20.69 -10.99
N MET A 196 -3.42 21.93 -11.02
CA MET A 196 -4.21 23.07 -11.57
C MET A 196 -4.50 22.90 -13.06
N ASP A 197 -3.61 22.26 -13.82
CA ASP A 197 -3.80 21.99 -15.24
C ASP A 197 -5.03 21.09 -15.49
N ILE A 198 -5.35 20.17 -14.57
CA ILE A 198 -6.54 19.32 -14.64
C ILE A 198 -7.80 20.19 -14.54
N LEU A 199 -7.84 21.13 -13.59
CA LEU A 199 -8.99 22.03 -13.40
C LEU A 199 -9.11 23.05 -14.54
N LEU A 200 -7.99 23.50 -15.11
CA LEU A 200 -7.99 24.34 -16.31
C LEU A 200 -8.54 23.59 -17.53
N ARG A 201 -8.12 22.34 -17.72
CA ARG A 201 -8.67 21.45 -18.78
C ARG A 201 -10.16 21.21 -18.58
N LEU A 202 -10.59 20.93 -17.33
CA LEU A 202 -12.00 20.77 -16.98
C LEU A 202 -12.78 22.05 -17.34
N ALA A 203 -12.28 23.22 -16.98
CA ALA A 203 -12.93 24.49 -17.30
C ALA A 203 -12.98 24.78 -18.80
N ALA A 204 -12.04 24.28 -19.60
CA ALA A 204 -12.01 24.50 -21.05
C ALA A 204 -12.88 23.52 -21.84
N GLN A 205 -12.93 22.25 -21.43
CA GLN A 205 -13.56 21.15 -22.18
C GLN A 205 -14.83 20.59 -21.51
N GLY A 206 -15.06 20.90 -20.23
CA GLY A 206 -16.13 20.32 -19.42
C GLY A 206 -17.52 20.46 -20.01
N ARG A 207 -17.81 21.55 -20.75
CA ARG A 207 -19.10 21.79 -21.37
C ARG A 207 -19.51 20.66 -22.33
N SER A 208 -18.64 20.29 -23.25
CA SER A 208 -18.90 19.23 -24.22
C SER A 208 -18.95 17.84 -23.57
N LEU A 209 -18.20 17.65 -22.48
CA LEU A 209 -18.08 16.37 -21.79
C LEU A 209 -19.09 16.19 -20.63
N GLY A 210 -19.90 17.22 -20.33
CA GLY A 210 -20.85 17.21 -19.22
C GLY A 210 -20.20 17.24 -17.83
N LEU A 211 -19.03 17.87 -17.72
CA LEU A 211 -18.38 18.16 -16.46
C LEU A 211 -18.52 19.65 -16.13
N HIS A 212 -18.90 19.94 -14.90
CA HIS A 212 -19.19 21.28 -14.43
C HIS A 212 -18.37 21.61 -13.20
N LEU A 213 -17.76 22.81 -13.15
CA LEU A 213 -16.96 23.25 -12.02
C LEU A 213 -17.69 24.39 -11.29
N ILE A 214 -17.83 24.27 -9.98
CA ILE A 214 -18.24 25.35 -9.08
C ILE A 214 -17.04 25.67 -8.19
N ALA A 215 -16.35 26.78 -8.52
CA ALA A 215 -15.21 27.25 -7.73
C ALA A 215 -15.68 28.35 -6.78
N ALA A 216 -15.54 28.11 -5.47
CA ALA A 216 -15.91 29.08 -4.46
C ALA A 216 -14.70 29.57 -3.68
N THR A 217 -14.67 30.86 -3.31
CA THR A 217 -13.59 31.46 -2.54
C THR A 217 -14.05 32.64 -1.71
N GLN A 218 -13.37 32.88 -0.58
CA GLN A 218 -13.57 34.07 0.24
C GLN A 218 -12.74 35.26 -0.23
N ARG A 219 -11.65 35.00 -0.96
CA ARG A 219 -10.71 35.97 -1.49
C ARG A 219 -10.44 35.69 -2.95
N PRO A 220 -11.25 36.25 -3.86
CA PRO A 220 -11.12 36.02 -5.30
C PRO A 220 -9.86 36.56 -5.92
N SER A 221 -9.32 37.66 -5.37
CA SER A 221 -8.11 38.33 -5.92
C SER A 221 -6.92 37.37 -5.98
N GLY A 222 -6.47 37.07 -7.20
CA GLY A 222 -5.36 36.17 -7.48
C GLY A 222 -5.64 34.67 -7.29
N ALA A 223 -6.86 34.28 -6.93
CA ALA A 223 -7.22 32.86 -6.73
C ALA A 223 -7.52 32.14 -8.04
N VAL A 224 -8.09 32.84 -9.02
CA VAL A 224 -8.52 32.28 -10.29
C VAL A 224 -7.77 32.98 -11.43
N SER A 225 -7.11 32.18 -12.29
CA SER A 225 -6.40 32.73 -13.46
C SER A 225 -7.37 33.38 -14.43
N ALA A 226 -6.87 34.31 -15.25
CA ALA A 226 -7.67 34.96 -16.28
C ALA A 226 -8.26 33.93 -17.28
N GLN A 227 -7.49 32.92 -17.63
CA GLN A 227 -7.93 31.84 -18.52
C GLN A 227 -9.07 31.05 -17.93
N MET A 228 -8.99 30.68 -16.65
CA MET A 228 -10.06 29.95 -15.97
C MET A 228 -11.31 30.81 -15.82
N ARG A 229 -11.15 32.08 -15.46
CA ARG A 229 -12.25 33.05 -15.32
C ARG A 229 -13.02 33.24 -16.61
N ALA A 230 -12.35 33.21 -17.77
CA ALA A 230 -12.98 33.34 -19.08
C ALA A 230 -13.98 32.20 -19.40
N ASN A 231 -13.86 31.06 -18.73
CA ASN A 231 -14.76 29.90 -18.87
C ASN A 231 -15.82 29.81 -17.76
N MET A 232 -15.82 30.74 -16.79
CA MET A 232 -16.80 30.79 -15.69
C MET A 232 -17.93 31.75 -16.05
N ASP A 233 -18.96 31.25 -16.74
CA ASP A 233 -20.07 32.10 -17.22
C ASP A 233 -21.01 32.47 -16.08
N ILE A 234 -21.25 31.59 -15.12
CA ILE A 234 -22.04 31.86 -13.92
C ILE A 234 -21.17 32.56 -12.90
N ARG A 235 -21.49 33.80 -12.55
CA ARG A 235 -20.78 34.60 -11.56
C ARG A 235 -21.73 35.06 -10.46
N LEU A 236 -21.54 34.48 -9.27
CA LEU A 236 -22.35 34.75 -8.10
C LEU A 236 -21.51 35.36 -6.99
N ALA A 237 -21.72 36.61 -6.67
CA ALA A 237 -20.99 37.29 -5.62
C ALA A 237 -21.93 37.67 -4.46
N LEU A 238 -21.77 37.00 -3.33
CA LEU A 238 -22.31 37.46 -2.06
C LEU A 238 -21.49 38.67 -1.59
N ARG A 239 -21.84 39.25 -0.45
CA ARG A 239 -21.12 40.44 0.04
C ARG A 239 -19.60 40.18 0.10
N CYS A 240 -18.85 41.05 -0.58
CA CYS A 240 -17.39 41.08 -0.61
C CYS A 240 -16.85 42.09 0.40
N VAL A 241 -15.59 41.90 0.85
CA VAL A 241 -14.93 42.83 1.79
C VAL A 241 -14.48 44.12 1.07
N SER A 242 -13.98 43.98 -0.16
CA SER A 242 -13.43 45.11 -0.95
C SER A 242 -14.08 45.21 -2.31
N ALA A 243 -14.00 46.43 -2.89
CA ALA A 243 -14.41 46.67 -4.26
C ALA A 243 -13.55 45.85 -5.26
N ALA A 244 -12.29 45.59 -4.97
CA ALA A 244 -11.39 44.79 -5.78
C ALA A 244 -11.89 43.33 -5.87
N ASP A 245 -12.27 42.73 -4.73
CA ASP A 245 -12.83 41.38 -4.70
C ASP A 245 -14.11 41.28 -5.54
N SER A 246 -14.99 42.29 -5.48
CA SER A 246 -16.20 42.32 -6.29
C SER A 246 -15.88 42.46 -7.78
N THR A 247 -14.94 43.31 -8.13
CA THR A 247 -14.52 43.55 -9.52
C THR A 247 -13.87 42.33 -10.14
N ASP A 248 -13.11 41.56 -9.35
CA ASP A 248 -12.48 40.32 -9.80
C ASP A 248 -13.51 39.22 -10.19
N ILE A 249 -14.70 39.26 -9.60
CA ILE A 249 -15.78 38.30 -9.92
C ILE A 249 -16.73 38.85 -10.97
N LEU A 250 -17.31 40.04 -10.71
CA LEU A 250 -18.42 40.61 -11.49
C LEU A 250 -17.96 41.61 -12.57
N GLY A 251 -16.70 42.05 -12.51
CA GLY A 251 -16.24 43.15 -13.33
C GLY A 251 -16.62 44.53 -12.77
N ASP A 252 -17.34 44.63 -11.65
CA ASP A 252 -17.77 45.85 -10.99
C ASP A 252 -17.80 45.71 -9.45
N ALA A 253 -18.11 46.80 -8.75
CA ALA A 253 -18.03 46.87 -7.28
C ALA A 253 -19.36 46.58 -6.55
N ARG A 254 -20.41 46.11 -7.24
CA ARG A 254 -21.76 45.96 -6.65
C ARG A 254 -21.79 45.04 -5.42
N ALA A 255 -21.03 43.95 -5.41
CA ALA A 255 -21.04 43.04 -4.28
C ALA A 255 -20.38 43.60 -3.01
N ALA A 256 -19.50 44.58 -3.12
CA ALA A 256 -18.92 45.24 -1.98
C ALA A 256 -19.91 46.19 -1.24
N SER A 257 -20.94 46.68 -1.94
CA SER A 257 -21.96 47.56 -1.39
C SER A 257 -23.22 46.82 -0.87
N LEU A 258 -23.24 45.51 -0.99
CA LEU A 258 -24.37 44.70 -0.47
C LEU A 258 -24.54 44.86 1.04
N PRO A 259 -25.78 44.91 1.53
CA PRO A 259 -26.10 44.95 2.97
C PRO A 259 -25.58 43.66 3.66
N ARG A 260 -25.42 43.71 4.98
CA ARG A 260 -25.02 42.58 5.82
C ARG A 260 -26.18 41.61 6.07
N ILE A 261 -26.82 41.18 4.99
CA ILE A 261 -27.91 40.19 5.01
C ILE A 261 -27.35 38.87 4.48
N PRO A 262 -27.31 37.78 5.26
CA PRO A 262 -26.84 36.49 4.76
C PRO A 262 -27.65 36.02 3.55
N GLY A 263 -26.96 35.50 2.53
CA GLY A 263 -27.60 35.07 1.29
C GLY A 263 -27.96 36.21 0.32
N ARG A 264 -27.70 37.48 0.65
CA ARG A 264 -27.84 38.57 -0.29
C ARG A 264 -26.65 38.52 -1.27
N ALA A 265 -26.94 38.45 -2.58
CA ALA A 265 -25.94 38.25 -3.60
C ALA A 265 -26.23 39.08 -4.86
N VAL A 266 -25.25 39.24 -5.69
CA VAL A 266 -25.36 39.72 -7.08
C VAL A 266 -25.10 38.50 -7.98
N LEU A 267 -26.08 38.15 -8.81
CA LEU A 267 -25.89 37.21 -9.93
C LEU A 267 -25.67 38.05 -11.19
N ASP A 268 -24.55 37.81 -11.88
CA ASP A 268 -24.25 38.52 -13.12
C ASP A 268 -25.36 38.29 -14.15
N GLY A 269 -25.69 39.35 -14.90
CA GLY A 269 -26.83 39.32 -15.84
C GLY A 269 -28.23 39.45 -15.20
N THR A 270 -28.39 39.05 -13.90
CA THR A 270 -29.72 39.11 -13.22
C THR A 270 -29.80 40.31 -12.23
N GLY A 271 -28.69 40.68 -11.59
CA GLY A 271 -28.70 41.73 -10.59
C GLY A 271 -28.72 41.23 -9.15
N THR A 272 -29.25 42.06 -8.24
CA THR A 272 -29.31 41.67 -6.79
C THR A 272 -30.43 40.63 -6.54
N ILE A 273 -30.08 39.59 -5.82
CA ILE A 273 -30.96 38.49 -5.47
C ILE A 273 -30.86 38.17 -3.96
N GLN A 274 -31.88 37.53 -3.42
CA GLN A 274 -31.81 36.85 -2.12
C GLN A 274 -31.84 35.36 -2.36
N LEU A 275 -30.75 34.66 -1.97
CA LEU A 275 -30.66 33.20 -2.09
C LEU A 275 -31.61 32.51 -1.12
N ALA A 276 -32.15 31.39 -1.57
CA ALA A 276 -32.98 30.54 -0.74
C ALA A 276 -32.14 29.82 0.32
N TYR A 277 -32.65 29.78 1.54
CA TYR A 277 -32.02 29.10 2.66
C TYR A 277 -32.72 27.78 2.94
N MET A 278 -31.95 26.69 2.92
CA MET A 278 -32.41 25.35 3.25
C MET A 278 -32.18 25.10 4.75
N GLU A 279 -33.26 25.09 5.53
CA GLU A 279 -33.17 24.99 6.98
C GLU A 279 -32.79 23.57 7.43
N ASP A 280 -33.43 22.56 6.84
CA ASP A 280 -33.23 21.15 7.17
C ASP A 280 -32.61 20.38 6.00
N VAL A 281 -31.30 20.53 5.84
CA VAL A 281 -30.51 19.79 4.82
C VAL A 281 -30.53 18.28 5.10
N ALA A 282 -30.55 17.86 6.38
CA ALA A 282 -30.54 16.44 6.74
C ALA A 282 -31.81 15.72 6.28
N SER A 283 -32.96 16.37 6.38
CA SER A 283 -34.21 15.83 5.83
C SER A 283 -34.16 15.66 4.33
N VAL A 284 -33.61 16.65 3.58
CA VAL A 284 -33.48 16.57 2.13
C VAL A 284 -32.52 15.45 1.73
N VAL A 285 -31.38 15.31 2.42
CA VAL A 285 -30.43 14.21 2.20
C VAL A 285 -31.11 12.85 2.42
N SER A 286 -31.89 12.70 3.50
CA SER A 286 -32.62 11.47 3.79
C SER A 286 -33.70 11.17 2.73
N GLN A 287 -34.41 12.19 2.26
CA GLN A 287 -35.41 12.06 1.17
C GLN A 287 -34.72 11.63 -0.14
N CYS A 288 -33.58 12.22 -0.48
CA CYS A 288 -32.82 11.83 -1.67
C CYS A 288 -32.32 10.39 -1.54
N ALA A 289 -31.81 9.97 -0.38
CA ALA A 289 -31.36 8.60 -0.14
C ALA A 289 -32.50 7.58 -0.28
N TYR A 290 -33.70 7.96 0.16
CA TYR A 290 -34.91 7.14 -0.01
C TYR A 290 -35.43 7.11 -1.45
N ALA A 291 -35.47 8.26 -2.13
CA ALA A 291 -35.98 8.37 -3.50
C ALA A 291 -35.03 7.71 -4.53
N TRP A 292 -33.73 7.74 -4.26
CA TRP A 292 -32.70 7.23 -5.14
C TRP A 292 -31.87 6.17 -4.41
N PRO A 293 -32.47 5.01 -4.05
CA PRO A 293 -31.69 3.93 -3.45
C PRO A 293 -30.56 3.55 -4.42
N HIS A 294 -29.43 3.15 -3.90
CA HIS A 294 -28.18 2.89 -4.64
C HIS A 294 -28.47 2.06 -5.90
N SER A 295 -28.80 2.75 -6.96
CA SER A 295 -28.85 2.19 -8.30
C SER A 295 -27.40 1.84 -8.62
N GLY A 296 -27.12 0.65 -9.12
CA GLY A 296 -25.78 0.14 -9.43
C GLY A 296 -24.93 1.00 -10.38
N VAL A 297 -24.83 2.29 -10.08
CA VAL A 297 -24.04 3.27 -10.83
C VAL A 297 -22.59 3.04 -10.45
N ALA A 298 -21.80 2.59 -11.41
CA ALA A 298 -20.38 2.33 -11.24
C ALA A 298 -19.66 3.53 -10.59
N ALA A 299 -18.68 3.26 -9.73
CA ALA A 299 -17.81 4.30 -9.21
C ALA A 299 -17.11 5.01 -10.37
N LEU A 300 -16.86 6.32 -10.24
CA LEU A 300 -16.12 7.10 -11.25
C LEU A 300 -14.64 6.72 -11.27
N TRP A 301 -14.10 6.37 -10.11
CA TRP A 301 -12.77 5.80 -9.90
C TRP A 301 -12.78 4.87 -8.68
N ALA A 302 -11.74 4.06 -8.57
CA ALA A 302 -11.58 3.13 -7.45
C ALA A 302 -11.55 3.85 -6.10
N PRO A 303 -12.09 3.23 -5.02
CA PRO A 303 -11.94 3.74 -3.66
C PRO A 303 -10.46 3.85 -3.27
N ALA A 304 -10.17 4.42 -2.10
CA ALA A 304 -8.83 4.38 -1.55
C ALA A 304 -8.34 2.94 -1.39
N LEU A 305 -7.05 2.72 -1.63
CA LEU A 305 -6.45 1.42 -1.38
C LEU A 305 -6.71 1.02 0.08
N PRO A 306 -7.20 -0.20 0.36
CA PRO A 306 -7.56 -0.62 1.70
C PRO A 306 -6.35 -0.58 2.65
N GLN A 307 -6.62 -0.50 3.95
CA GLN A 307 -5.57 -0.51 4.98
C GLN A 307 -5.04 -1.91 5.27
N ALA A 308 -5.82 -2.94 4.96
CA ALA A 308 -5.46 -4.35 5.05
C ALA A 308 -6.18 -5.11 3.95
N ILE A 309 -5.54 -6.14 3.41
CA ILE A 309 -6.11 -7.04 2.41
C ILE A 309 -5.74 -8.49 2.73
N THR A 310 -6.54 -9.40 2.22
CA THR A 310 -6.31 -10.85 2.29
C THR A 310 -5.79 -11.38 0.95
N TRP A 311 -5.22 -12.58 0.96
CA TRP A 311 -4.81 -13.26 -0.28
C TRP A 311 -6.01 -13.60 -1.19
N GLU A 312 -7.20 -13.86 -0.61
CA GLU A 312 -8.43 -14.10 -1.37
C GLU A 312 -8.86 -12.87 -2.17
N GLU A 313 -8.73 -11.68 -1.60
CA GLU A 313 -9.00 -10.42 -2.31
C GLU A 313 -7.99 -10.16 -3.43
N VAL A 314 -6.71 -10.45 -3.21
CA VAL A 314 -5.67 -10.37 -4.25
C VAL A 314 -5.96 -11.34 -5.39
N ASP A 315 -6.33 -12.58 -5.09
CA ASP A 315 -6.66 -13.59 -6.09
C ASP A 315 -7.92 -13.21 -6.88
N SER A 316 -8.93 -12.68 -6.20
CA SER A 316 -10.17 -12.20 -6.83
C SER A 316 -9.92 -11.05 -7.82
N ALA A 317 -9.08 -10.08 -7.43
CA ALA A 317 -8.68 -8.98 -8.30
C ALA A 317 -7.86 -9.48 -9.51
N SER A 318 -7.02 -10.49 -9.31
CA SER A 318 -6.19 -11.09 -10.37
C SER A 318 -7.03 -11.87 -11.38
N ALA A 319 -8.20 -12.39 -10.98
CA ALA A 319 -9.12 -13.12 -11.85
C ALA A 319 -9.99 -12.19 -12.72
N SER A 320 -9.98 -10.87 -12.47
CA SER A 320 -10.77 -9.90 -13.22
C SER A 320 -10.30 -9.86 -14.70
N PRO A 321 -11.23 -9.95 -15.68
CA PRO A 321 -10.89 -9.92 -17.11
C PRO A 321 -10.23 -8.61 -17.54
N VAL A 322 -10.39 -7.53 -16.79
CA VAL A 322 -9.80 -6.21 -17.07
C VAL A 322 -8.27 -6.24 -16.88
N HIS A 323 -7.77 -7.07 -15.99
CA HIS A 323 -6.34 -7.20 -15.68
C HIS A 323 -5.66 -8.38 -16.37
N ALA A 324 -6.37 -9.08 -17.28
CA ALA A 324 -5.72 -10.07 -18.12
C ALA A 324 -4.61 -9.35 -18.92
N PRO A 325 -3.31 -9.73 -18.77
CA PRO A 325 -2.25 -9.01 -19.44
C PRO A 325 -2.52 -9.02 -20.95
N ASN A 326 -2.50 -7.83 -21.57
CA ASN A 326 -2.50 -7.65 -23.03
C ASN A 326 -1.22 -8.28 -23.63
N LEU A 327 -1.17 -9.58 -23.64
CA LEU A 327 -0.18 -10.34 -24.38
C LEU A 327 -0.61 -10.33 -25.85
N ALA A 328 0.28 -9.84 -26.72
CA ALA A 328 0.08 -9.84 -28.16
C ALA A 328 -0.49 -11.19 -28.64
N PRO A 329 -1.49 -11.20 -29.52
CA PRO A 329 -2.12 -12.43 -29.98
C PRO A 329 -1.10 -13.27 -30.75
N GLY A 330 -0.68 -14.41 -30.18
CA GLY A 330 0.16 -15.39 -30.88
C GLY A 330 1.30 -16.05 -30.11
N GLY A 331 1.56 -15.68 -28.86
CA GLY A 331 2.56 -16.38 -28.03
C GLY A 331 1.95 -17.63 -27.36
N PRO A 332 2.69 -18.76 -27.26
CA PRO A 332 2.21 -19.93 -26.53
C PRO A 332 2.01 -19.52 -25.05
N ARG A 333 0.79 -19.66 -24.53
CA ARG A 333 0.50 -19.61 -23.10
C ARG A 333 1.28 -20.75 -22.44
N MET A 334 2.47 -20.44 -21.92
CA MET A 334 3.03 -21.25 -20.85
C MET A 334 2.07 -21.10 -19.68
N ALA A 335 1.43 -22.18 -19.32
CA ALA A 335 0.55 -22.27 -18.14
C ALA A 335 1.40 -22.13 -16.88
N GLY A 336 1.71 -20.90 -16.51
CA GLY A 336 2.32 -20.48 -15.27
C GLY A 336 1.56 -19.23 -14.85
N GLU A 337 0.61 -19.40 -13.95
CA GLU A 337 -0.14 -18.30 -13.36
C GLU A 337 0.84 -17.22 -12.88
N SER A 338 0.65 -15.99 -13.36
CA SER A 338 1.45 -14.85 -12.90
C SER A 338 1.19 -14.65 -11.41
N LEU A 339 2.23 -14.87 -10.61
CA LEU A 339 2.15 -14.73 -9.16
C LEU A 339 1.96 -13.26 -8.82
N THR A 340 0.99 -12.98 -7.96
CA THR A 340 0.67 -11.63 -7.48
C THR A 340 1.09 -11.46 -6.02
N LEU A 341 1.63 -10.27 -5.71
CA LEU A 341 2.18 -9.93 -4.39
C LEU A 341 1.24 -9.07 -3.53
N GLY A 342 0.19 -8.52 -4.13
CA GLY A 342 -0.71 -7.58 -3.48
C GLY A 342 -1.46 -6.74 -4.51
N LEU A 343 -2.05 -5.64 -4.07
CA LEU A 343 -2.77 -4.70 -4.93
C LEU A 343 -2.08 -3.34 -4.97
N THR A 344 -2.05 -2.72 -6.13
CA THR A 344 -1.61 -1.33 -6.31
C THR A 344 -2.81 -0.43 -6.59
N GLU A 345 -2.66 0.83 -6.26
CA GLU A 345 -3.65 1.85 -6.54
C GLU A 345 -3.81 2.03 -8.07
N GLY A 346 -5.01 1.81 -8.56
CA GLY A 346 -5.42 2.10 -9.93
C GLY A 346 -6.53 3.13 -9.93
N ILE A 347 -6.71 3.82 -11.05
CA ILE A 347 -7.76 4.84 -11.17
C ILE A 347 -9.14 4.17 -11.27
N ASP A 348 -9.27 3.16 -12.11
CA ASP A 348 -10.56 2.50 -12.34
C ASP A 348 -10.79 1.33 -11.38
N GLU A 349 -9.77 0.53 -11.14
CA GLU A 349 -9.75 -0.62 -10.24
C GLU A 349 -8.36 -0.77 -9.62
N HIS A 350 -8.28 -1.42 -8.47
CA HIS A 350 -6.99 -1.80 -7.90
C HIS A 350 -6.36 -2.90 -8.76
N ALA A 351 -5.15 -2.64 -9.23
CA ALA A 351 -4.45 -3.58 -10.09
C ALA A 351 -3.61 -4.58 -9.27
N PRO A 352 -3.57 -5.86 -9.65
CA PRO A 352 -2.69 -6.82 -9.01
C PRO A 352 -1.22 -6.52 -9.31
N ILE A 353 -0.37 -6.64 -8.28
CA ILE A 353 1.08 -6.49 -8.42
C ILE A 353 1.65 -7.82 -8.90
N VAL A 354 2.01 -7.90 -10.17
CA VAL A 354 2.65 -9.11 -10.72
C VAL A 354 4.09 -9.19 -10.24
N TRP A 355 4.49 -10.34 -9.71
CA TRP A 355 5.87 -10.62 -9.33
C TRP A 355 6.74 -10.90 -10.54
N ASP A 356 7.93 -10.30 -10.59
CA ASP A 356 8.88 -10.41 -11.69
C ASP A 356 9.84 -11.61 -11.58
N GLY A 357 9.69 -12.43 -10.53
CA GLY A 357 10.56 -13.58 -10.26
C GLY A 357 11.85 -13.23 -9.52
N GLY A 358 12.07 -11.97 -9.17
CA GLY A 358 13.26 -11.52 -8.46
C GLY A 358 13.12 -11.48 -6.93
N SER A 359 14.21 -11.15 -6.27
CA SER A 359 14.23 -11.00 -4.80
C SER A 359 13.50 -9.73 -4.35
N ILE A 360 12.91 -9.78 -3.16
CA ILE A 360 12.06 -8.74 -2.57
C ILE A 360 12.72 -8.17 -1.32
N GLN A 361 12.88 -6.86 -1.28
CA GLN A 361 13.33 -6.14 -0.10
C GLN A 361 12.15 -5.42 0.55
N ILE A 362 12.03 -5.53 1.87
CA ILE A 362 11.09 -4.75 2.68
C ILE A 362 11.91 -3.82 3.55
N GLN A 363 11.70 -2.52 3.40
CA GLN A 363 12.37 -1.51 4.20
C GLN A 363 11.34 -0.78 5.05
N ALA A 364 11.56 -0.75 6.35
CA ALA A 364 10.66 -0.12 7.31
C ALA A 364 11.46 0.57 8.43
N SER A 365 10.80 1.44 9.18
CA SER A 365 11.39 2.00 10.39
C SER A 365 11.54 0.93 11.49
N ALA A 366 12.42 1.17 12.47
CA ALA A 366 12.64 0.23 13.57
C ALA A 366 11.36 -0.09 14.37
N HIS A 367 10.41 0.87 14.45
CA HIS A 367 9.12 0.65 15.14
C HIS A 367 8.15 -0.24 14.35
N GLU A 368 8.39 -0.43 13.07
CA GLU A 368 7.58 -1.25 12.17
C GLU A 368 8.25 -2.60 11.84
N ALA A 369 9.31 -2.96 12.56
CA ALA A 369 10.03 -4.21 12.36
C ALA A 369 9.11 -5.44 12.36
N ALA A 370 8.17 -5.52 13.31
CA ALA A 370 7.21 -6.62 13.39
C ALA A 370 6.28 -6.69 12.16
N LEU A 371 5.89 -5.56 11.58
CA LEU A 371 5.12 -5.53 10.34
C LEU A 371 5.97 -5.99 9.15
N ALA A 372 7.21 -5.53 9.07
CA ALA A 372 8.14 -5.95 8.04
C ALA A 372 8.40 -7.47 8.08
N SER A 373 8.59 -8.05 9.29
CA SER A 373 8.71 -9.50 9.49
C SER A 373 7.47 -10.26 8.98
N ARG A 374 6.26 -9.80 9.33
CA ARG A 374 5.02 -10.44 8.84
C ARG A 374 4.92 -10.40 7.32
N TRP A 375 5.27 -9.29 6.68
CA TRP A 375 5.28 -9.20 5.21
C TRP A 375 6.33 -10.12 4.58
N VAL A 376 7.52 -10.25 5.16
CA VAL A 376 8.52 -11.24 4.71
C VAL A 376 7.90 -12.62 4.68
N LEU A 377 7.29 -13.04 5.80
CA LEU A 377 6.72 -14.38 5.92
C LEU A 377 5.49 -14.56 5.02
N SER A 378 4.62 -13.57 4.94
CA SER A 378 3.44 -13.61 4.07
C SER A 378 3.83 -13.78 2.59
N LEU A 379 4.75 -12.96 2.09
CA LEU A 379 5.23 -13.03 0.72
C LEU A 379 6.02 -14.31 0.44
N ALA A 380 6.93 -14.68 1.33
CA ALA A 380 7.76 -15.88 1.18
C ALA A 380 6.92 -17.16 1.17
N THR A 381 5.94 -17.29 2.08
CA THR A 381 5.03 -18.43 2.11
C THR A 381 4.15 -18.48 0.86
N ARG A 382 3.67 -17.33 0.39
CA ARG A 382 2.88 -17.25 -0.85
C ARG A 382 3.68 -17.71 -2.07
N ILE A 383 4.92 -17.23 -2.21
CA ILE A 383 5.80 -17.64 -3.31
C ILE A 383 6.13 -19.13 -3.20
N ALA A 384 6.46 -19.61 -2.00
CA ALA A 384 6.78 -21.03 -1.75
C ALA A 384 5.59 -21.94 -2.11
N GLN A 385 4.38 -21.61 -1.66
CA GLN A 385 3.16 -22.35 -1.94
C GLN A 385 2.89 -22.45 -3.45
N GLN A 386 2.94 -21.34 -4.17
CA GLN A 386 2.62 -21.33 -5.60
C GLN A 386 3.71 -21.95 -6.49
N ARG A 387 4.98 -21.84 -6.09
CA ARG A 387 6.09 -22.41 -6.84
C ARG A 387 6.45 -23.84 -6.47
N GLY A 388 5.96 -24.32 -5.31
CA GLY A 388 6.35 -25.62 -4.78
C GLY A 388 7.81 -25.67 -4.35
N TYR A 389 8.44 -24.52 -4.04
CA TYR A 389 9.84 -24.46 -3.62
C TYR A 389 9.98 -24.56 -2.11
N PRO A 390 11.05 -25.19 -1.59
CA PRO A 390 11.31 -25.22 -0.16
C PRO A 390 11.51 -23.81 0.39
N LEU A 391 10.90 -23.54 1.55
CA LEU A 391 11.04 -22.28 2.27
C LEU A 391 12.03 -22.45 3.42
N HIS A 392 13.06 -21.66 3.45
CA HIS A 392 14.00 -21.52 4.55
C HIS A 392 13.80 -20.17 5.23
N VAL A 393 13.68 -20.19 6.57
CA VAL A 393 13.41 -18.99 7.37
C VAL A 393 14.58 -18.73 8.30
N ILE A 394 15.10 -17.50 8.27
CA ILE A 394 16.02 -16.97 9.28
C ILE A 394 15.27 -15.89 10.07
N GLY A 395 14.88 -16.24 11.30
CA GLY A 395 14.06 -15.40 12.17
C GLY A 395 13.45 -16.17 13.33
N ASP A 396 12.75 -15.42 14.20
CA ASP A 396 12.18 -15.94 15.45
C ASP A 396 10.78 -16.54 15.29
N GLU A 397 10.08 -16.16 14.22
CA GLU A 397 8.68 -16.54 14.01
C GLU A 397 8.55 -17.99 13.59
N ASP A 398 7.50 -18.67 14.10
CA ASP A 398 7.17 -20.02 13.71
C ASP A 398 6.37 -20.04 12.40
N VAL A 399 6.86 -20.81 11.42
CA VAL A 399 6.22 -20.99 10.11
C VAL A 399 5.99 -22.47 9.85
N PRO A 400 4.79 -22.98 10.12
CA PRO A 400 4.46 -24.37 9.86
C PRO A 400 4.70 -24.76 8.40
N GLY A 401 5.33 -25.91 8.16
CA GLY A 401 5.60 -26.41 6.82
C GLY A 401 6.83 -25.85 6.13
N CYS A 402 7.64 -24.99 6.77
CA CYS A 402 8.92 -24.59 6.22
C CYS A 402 9.95 -25.74 6.22
N ALA A 403 10.89 -25.69 5.28
CA ALA A 403 11.96 -26.70 5.17
C ALA A 403 13.00 -26.57 6.29
N SER A 404 13.34 -25.36 6.69
CA SER A 404 14.17 -25.07 7.85
C SER A 404 13.81 -23.73 8.49
N ARG A 405 14.00 -23.66 9.80
CA ARG A 405 13.93 -22.42 10.57
C ARG A 405 15.18 -22.30 11.43
N LEU A 406 15.85 -21.17 11.32
CA LEU A 406 17.08 -20.90 12.06
C LEU A 406 16.97 -19.53 12.71
N HIS A 407 17.47 -19.41 13.95
CA HIS A 407 17.69 -18.11 14.57
C HIS A 407 18.91 -17.44 13.93
N PRO A 408 18.97 -16.10 13.77
CA PRO A 408 20.09 -15.40 13.16
C PRO A 408 21.46 -15.73 13.77
N GLU A 409 21.49 -16.09 15.05
CA GLU A 409 22.72 -16.44 15.80
C GLU A 409 23.11 -17.93 15.70
N ASP A 410 22.27 -18.76 15.06
CA ASP A 410 22.56 -20.18 14.91
C ASP A 410 23.76 -20.42 13.99
N ALA A 411 24.66 -21.28 14.40
CA ALA A 411 25.86 -21.63 13.62
C ALA A 411 25.51 -22.20 12.23
N CYS A 412 24.38 -22.94 12.13
CA CYS A 412 23.90 -23.51 10.87
C CYS A 412 23.41 -22.49 9.84
N VAL A 413 23.27 -21.20 10.23
CA VAL A 413 22.92 -20.13 9.28
C VAL A 413 23.98 -19.99 8.19
N ILE A 414 25.25 -20.13 8.54
CA ILE A 414 26.36 -20.02 7.58
C ILE A 414 26.29 -21.18 6.58
N ASP A 415 26.09 -22.40 7.09
CA ASP A 415 25.95 -23.61 6.26
C ASP A 415 24.76 -23.45 5.29
N LEU A 416 23.62 -22.92 5.78
CA LEU A 416 22.46 -22.63 4.93
C LEU A 416 22.82 -21.60 3.86
N LEU A 417 23.45 -20.46 4.21
CA LEU A 417 23.75 -19.39 3.26
C LEU A 417 24.79 -19.80 2.22
N GLU A 418 25.72 -20.68 2.54
CA GLU A 418 26.69 -21.26 1.60
C GLU A 418 26.01 -22.31 0.71
N GLY A 419 25.26 -23.25 1.31
CA GLY A 419 24.67 -24.39 0.62
C GLY A 419 23.47 -24.06 -0.25
N ILE A 420 22.69 -23.02 0.09
CA ILE A 420 21.44 -22.72 -0.60
C ILE A 420 21.62 -22.47 -2.11
N ARG A 421 22.80 -22.02 -2.53
CA ARG A 421 23.12 -21.76 -3.94
C ARG A 421 23.42 -23.02 -4.74
N GLU A 422 23.74 -24.12 -4.08
CA GLU A 422 24.19 -25.37 -4.71
C GLU A 422 23.05 -26.36 -4.87
N HIS A 423 21.96 -26.23 -4.11
CA HIS A 423 20.91 -27.24 -3.98
C HIS A 423 19.65 -26.95 -4.81
N GLY A 424 19.65 -25.92 -5.67
CA GLY A 424 18.55 -25.65 -6.59
C GLY A 424 17.57 -24.57 -6.11
N PRO A 425 16.40 -24.46 -6.74
CA PRO A 425 15.48 -23.38 -6.47
C PRO A 425 14.91 -23.46 -5.03
N ALA A 426 14.95 -22.35 -4.32
CA ALA A 426 14.46 -22.23 -2.93
C ALA A 426 14.00 -20.80 -2.64
N ILE A 427 13.22 -20.64 -1.59
CA ILE A 427 12.85 -19.34 -1.02
C ILE A 427 13.59 -19.16 0.31
N LEU A 428 14.29 -18.04 0.44
CA LEU A 428 14.97 -17.64 1.65
C LEU A 428 14.28 -16.41 2.25
N ALA A 429 13.60 -16.58 3.37
CA ALA A 429 12.97 -15.53 4.15
C ALA A 429 13.91 -15.07 5.27
N ILE A 430 14.23 -13.78 5.33
CA ILE A 430 15.06 -13.18 6.38
C ILE A 430 14.26 -12.06 7.04
N THR A 431 13.80 -12.31 8.27
CA THR A 431 12.89 -11.37 8.94
C THR A 431 13.60 -10.14 9.52
N ASP A 432 14.91 -10.22 9.76
CA ASP A 432 15.74 -9.10 10.21
C ASP A 432 17.19 -9.22 9.70
N VAL A 433 17.48 -8.56 8.59
CA VAL A 433 18.84 -8.53 8.01
C VAL A 433 19.86 -7.82 8.89
N PRO A 434 19.59 -6.67 9.51
CA PRO A 434 20.50 -6.04 10.46
C PRO A 434 20.99 -7.00 11.55
N THR A 435 20.10 -7.69 12.24
CA THR A 435 20.45 -8.66 13.29
C THR A 435 21.26 -9.83 12.72
N LEU A 436 20.85 -10.38 11.57
CA LEU A 436 21.63 -11.43 10.89
C LEU A 436 23.06 -10.96 10.58
N ARG A 437 23.23 -9.75 10.05
CA ARG A 437 24.59 -9.25 9.72
C ARG A 437 25.46 -9.04 10.95
N VAL A 438 24.88 -8.61 12.07
CA VAL A 438 25.59 -8.53 13.36
C VAL A 438 26.03 -9.92 13.80
N ALA A 439 25.15 -10.91 13.79
CA ALA A 439 25.47 -12.29 14.14
C ALA A 439 26.56 -12.89 13.24
N LEU A 440 26.49 -12.67 11.93
CA LEU A 440 27.53 -13.09 11.00
C LEU A 440 28.90 -12.44 11.30
N THR A 441 28.93 -11.16 11.66
CA THR A 441 30.21 -10.48 12.01
C THR A 441 30.77 -10.91 13.38
N GLN A 442 29.92 -11.45 14.24
CA GLN A 442 30.39 -12.06 15.52
C GLN A 442 30.99 -13.46 15.31
N SER A 443 30.45 -14.21 14.35
CA SER A 443 30.87 -15.57 14.02
C SER A 443 32.04 -15.60 13.02
N LEU A 444 32.06 -14.65 12.07
CA LEU A 444 33.07 -14.50 11.04
C LEU A 444 33.83 -13.16 11.23
N SER A 445 34.97 -13.00 10.56
CA SER A 445 35.54 -11.66 10.42
C SER A 445 34.63 -10.77 9.54
N ALA A 446 34.62 -9.46 9.77
CA ALA A 446 33.79 -8.54 8.99
C ALA A 446 33.98 -8.66 7.45
N PRO A 447 35.21 -8.82 6.90
CA PRO A 447 35.39 -9.06 5.47
C PRO A 447 34.78 -10.38 4.99
N GLN A 448 34.82 -11.45 5.78
CA GLN A 448 34.26 -12.75 5.43
C GLN A 448 32.72 -12.70 5.46
N ALA A 449 32.12 -12.08 6.46
CA ALA A 449 30.68 -11.87 6.55
C ALA A 449 30.16 -11.05 5.35
N GLU A 450 30.88 -10.00 4.96
CA GLU A 450 30.51 -9.18 3.79
C GLU A 450 30.68 -9.95 2.47
N SER A 451 31.75 -10.76 2.35
CA SER A 451 31.97 -11.62 1.20
C SER A 451 30.87 -12.66 1.06
N LEU A 452 30.48 -13.33 2.14
CA LEU A 452 29.37 -14.31 2.16
C LEU A 452 28.06 -13.65 1.74
N TRP A 453 27.73 -12.49 2.31
CA TRP A 453 26.52 -11.74 1.99
C TRP A 453 26.48 -11.31 0.54
N THR A 454 27.56 -10.74 0.02
CA THR A 454 27.67 -10.31 -1.37
C THR A 454 27.58 -11.49 -2.34
N ALA A 455 28.22 -12.62 -2.01
CA ALA A 455 28.16 -13.84 -2.81
C ALA A 455 26.75 -14.44 -2.83
N LEU A 456 26.01 -14.40 -1.71
CA LEU A 456 24.62 -14.81 -1.66
C LEU A 456 23.76 -13.95 -2.60
N LEU A 457 23.79 -12.62 -2.45
CA LEU A 457 23.01 -11.71 -3.26
C LEU A 457 23.34 -11.81 -4.75
N GLY A 458 24.63 -11.89 -5.11
CA GLY A 458 25.08 -11.99 -6.49
C GLY A 458 24.82 -13.35 -7.14
N GLY A 459 24.72 -14.42 -6.34
CA GLY A 459 24.51 -15.80 -6.80
C GLY A 459 23.05 -16.25 -6.81
N ALA A 460 22.22 -15.69 -5.97
CA ALA A 460 20.84 -16.15 -5.71
C ALA A 460 20.01 -16.35 -7.00
N ARG A 461 19.96 -15.35 -7.86
CA ARG A 461 19.18 -15.41 -9.10
C ARG A 461 19.63 -16.54 -10.05
N ARG A 462 20.95 -16.80 -10.16
CA ARG A 462 21.49 -17.88 -10.99
C ARG A 462 21.18 -19.26 -10.41
N ALA A 463 21.13 -19.36 -9.09
CA ALA A 463 20.79 -20.59 -8.38
C ALA A 463 19.26 -20.84 -8.31
N GLY A 464 18.43 -19.93 -8.80
CA GLY A 464 16.98 -20.02 -8.66
C GLY A 464 16.47 -19.69 -7.24
N VAL A 465 17.31 -19.07 -6.41
CA VAL A 465 16.95 -18.69 -5.04
C VAL A 465 16.30 -17.31 -5.05
N THR A 466 15.11 -17.23 -4.46
CA THR A 466 14.42 -15.97 -4.19
C THR A 466 14.62 -15.57 -2.75
N ILE A 467 15.17 -14.37 -2.53
CA ILE A 467 15.37 -13.81 -1.20
C ILE A 467 14.24 -12.82 -0.91
N VAL A 468 13.53 -13.00 0.20
CA VAL A 468 12.57 -12.04 0.76
C VAL A 468 13.12 -11.57 2.10
N ALA A 469 13.51 -10.30 2.19
CA ALA A 469 14.31 -9.83 3.30
C ALA A 469 13.84 -8.48 3.87
N ALA A 470 13.74 -8.37 5.21
CA ALA A 470 13.40 -7.13 5.89
C ALA A 470 14.65 -6.40 6.39
N TYR A 471 14.61 -5.09 6.22
CA TYR A 471 15.57 -4.12 6.74
C TYR A 471 14.81 -3.12 7.62
N ALA A 472 14.84 -3.32 8.93
CA ALA A 472 14.22 -2.42 9.89
C ALA A 472 15.25 -1.43 10.45
N GLY A 473 14.93 -0.13 10.43
CA GLY A 473 15.77 0.95 10.93
C GLY A 473 16.59 1.67 9.86
N ARG A 474 17.58 2.46 10.30
CA ARG A 474 18.47 3.20 9.38
C ARG A 474 19.36 2.22 8.63
N PHE A 475 19.16 2.11 7.36
CA PHE A 475 19.94 1.25 6.48
C PHE A 475 20.56 2.06 5.36
N THR A 476 21.88 2.02 5.27
CA THR A 476 22.63 2.49 4.09
C THR A 476 23.01 1.27 3.26
N ALA A 477 22.20 0.95 2.25
CA ALA A 477 22.53 -0.11 1.32
C ALA A 477 23.68 0.32 0.41
N SER A 478 24.64 -0.58 0.19
CA SER A 478 25.57 -0.42 -0.94
C SER A 478 24.77 -0.51 -2.27
N SER A 479 25.27 0.11 -3.31
CA SER A 479 24.64 0.02 -4.64
C SER A 479 24.50 -1.43 -5.12
N ALA A 480 25.42 -2.31 -4.73
CA ALA A 480 25.37 -3.74 -5.00
C ALA A 480 24.20 -4.44 -4.29
N THR A 481 23.94 -4.10 -3.01
CA THR A 481 22.78 -4.63 -2.27
C THR A 481 21.47 -4.13 -2.88
N MET A 482 21.40 -2.84 -3.25
CA MET A 482 20.21 -2.26 -3.89
C MET A 482 19.88 -2.92 -5.23
N GLY A 483 20.92 -3.26 -6.02
CA GLY A 483 20.75 -3.91 -7.33
C GLY A 483 20.35 -5.39 -7.27
N ALA A 484 20.48 -6.03 -6.10
CA ALA A 484 20.12 -7.44 -5.92
C ALA A 484 18.61 -7.68 -5.79
N PHE A 485 17.85 -6.64 -5.40
CA PHE A 485 16.42 -6.71 -5.19
C PHE A 485 15.68 -5.98 -6.32
N SER A 486 14.92 -6.71 -7.11
CA SER A 486 14.13 -6.15 -8.22
C SER A 486 12.85 -5.45 -7.72
N THR A 487 12.32 -5.89 -6.60
CA THR A 487 11.11 -5.33 -5.98
C THR A 487 11.44 -4.85 -4.58
N ARG A 488 11.09 -3.60 -4.27
CA ARG A 488 11.28 -3.01 -2.95
C ARG A 488 9.97 -2.45 -2.43
N LEU A 489 9.60 -2.86 -1.22
CA LEU A 489 8.46 -2.34 -0.47
C LEU A 489 9.00 -1.42 0.62
N VAL A 490 8.65 -0.15 0.57
CA VAL A 490 9.27 0.86 1.43
C VAL A 490 8.21 1.57 2.27
N ARG A 491 8.48 1.65 3.57
CA ARG A 491 7.76 2.50 4.51
C ARG A 491 8.74 3.51 5.09
N ALA A 492 8.73 4.70 4.54
CA ALA A 492 9.53 5.83 5.02
C ALA A 492 8.63 6.86 5.70
N ARG A 493 9.11 7.45 6.79
CA ARG A 493 8.37 8.47 7.56
C ARG A 493 8.74 9.89 7.16
N ASP A 494 9.96 10.07 6.71
CA ASP A 494 10.51 11.36 6.36
C ASP A 494 11.31 11.30 5.06
N ALA A 495 11.68 12.47 4.58
CA ALA A 495 12.42 12.62 3.32
C ALA A 495 13.79 11.94 3.33
N ASP A 496 14.44 11.87 4.50
CA ASP A 496 15.77 11.25 4.64
C ASP A 496 15.65 9.73 4.53
N GLU A 497 14.68 9.11 5.21
CA GLU A 497 14.39 7.68 5.09
C GLU A 497 14.00 7.31 3.65
N ALA A 498 13.15 8.12 3.01
CA ALA A 498 12.76 7.91 1.62
C ALA A 498 13.96 7.94 0.67
N LEU A 499 14.82 8.93 0.80
CA LEU A 499 16.02 9.08 -0.02
C LEU A 499 16.98 7.90 0.16
N HIS A 500 17.20 7.44 1.40
CA HIS A 500 18.02 6.26 1.68
C HIS A 500 17.43 4.98 1.11
N ALA A 501 16.10 4.90 1.01
CA ALA A 501 15.40 3.81 0.35
C ALA A 501 15.37 3.93 -1.19
N GLY A 502 15.90 5.02 -1.76
CA GLY A 502 15.89 5.27 -3.19
C GLY A 502 14.52 5.66 -3.72
N ILE A 503 13.69 6.29 -2.87
CA ILE A 503 12.39 6.87 -3.23
C ILE A 503 12.51 8.39 -3.24
N SER A 504 11.88 9.03 -4.22
CA SER A 504 11.82 10.49 -4.25
C SER A 504 11.06 11.03 -3.03
N PRO A 505 11.57 12.03 -2.31
CA PRO A 505 10.82 12.69 -1.24
C PRO A 505 9.44 13.23 -1.68
N THR A 506 9.27 13.52 -2.97
CA THR A 506 7.99 13.95 -3.55
C THR A 506 6.95 12.83 -3.58
N ASP A 507 7.37 11.57 -3.58
CA ASP A 507 6.48 10.40 -3.56
C ASP A 507 6.10 9.97 -2.14
N LEU A 508 6.64 10.64 -1.11
CA LEU A 508 6.36 10.34 0.28
C LEU A 508 4.89 10.61 0.60
N ARG A 509 4.22 9.63 1.18
CA ARG A 509 2.80 9.70 1.58
C ARG A 509 2.62 9.16 3.00
N THR A 510 1.55 9.57 3.66
CA THR A 510 1.11 8.92 4.91
C THR A 510 0.55 7.54 4.59
N LEU A 511 1.20 6.50 5.09
CA LEU A 511 0.86 5.11 4.81
C LEU A 511 -0.01 4.51 5.92
N ALA A 512 -1.10 3.85 5.54
CA ALA A 512 -1.87 3.02 6.45
C ALA A 512 -1.12 1.71 6.81
N PRO A 513 -1.53 0.96 7.85
CA PRO A 513 -0.78 -0.20 8.36
C PRO A 513 -0.39 -1.26 7.31
N GLY A 514 -1.29 -1.62 6.40
CA GLY A 514 -1.03 -2.61 5.33
C GLY A 514 -0.43 -2.05 4.05
N GLN A 515 -0.13 -0.75 4.00
CA GLN A 515 0.31 -0.06 2.78
C GLN A 515 1.83 0.18 2.78
N ALA A 516 2.41 0.15 1.58
CA ALA A 516 3.81 0.48 1.32
C ALA A 516 3.95 1.25 0.00
N LEU A 517 5.12 1.81 -0.22
CA LEU A 517 5.54 2.32 -1.52
C LEU A 517 6.30 1.21 -2.25
N LEU A 518 5.84 0.84 -3.43
CA LEU A 518 6.50 -0.10 -4.32
C LEU A 518 7.49 0.66 -5.19
N ALA A 519 8.75 0.28 -5.13
CA ALA A 519 9.80 0.81 -6.00
C ALA A 519 10.43 -0.32 -6.82
N ARG A 520 10.47 -0.14 -8.14
CA ARG A 520 11.14 -1.00 -9.10
C ARG A 520 12.05 -0.18 -10.00
N PRO A 521 13.18 -0.75 -10.45
CA PRO A 521 14.08 -0.05 -11.36
C PRO A 521 13.37 0.36 -12.65
N GLY A 522 13.38 1.66 -12.97
CA GLY A 522 12.78 2.21 -14.20
C GLY A 522 11.26 2.42 -14.15
N GLU A 523 10.59 2.08 -13.06
CA GLU A 523 9.16 2.34 -12.85
C GLU A 523 8.93 3.53 -11.91
N ARG A 524 7.75 4.14 -12.00
CA ARG A 524 7.31 5.14 -11.02
C ARG A 524 6.95 4.46 -9.71
N THR A 525 7.24 5.11 -8.60
CA THR A 525 6.81 4.66 -7.27
C THR A 525 5.29 4.55 -7.21
N ALA A 526 4.77 3.42 -6.75
CA ALA A 526 3.34 3.16 -6.63
C ALA A 526 2.95 2.90 -5.17
N LEU A 527 1.76 3.34 -4.77
CA LEU A 527 1.17 2.95 -3.49
C LEU A 527 0.60 1.53 -3.62
N VAL A 528 0.92 0.68 -2.68
CA VAL A 528 0.51 -0.72 -2.68
C VAL A 528 -0.02 -1.17 -1.32
N CYS A 529 -0.89 -2.17 -1.34
CA CYS A 529 -1.30 -2.90 -0.15
C CYS A 529 -0.91 -4.37 -0.30
N VAL A 530 -0.29 -4.92 0.75
CA VAL A 530 0.26 -6.27 0.77
C VAL A 530 -0.36 -7.04 1.93
N PRO A 531 -0.83 -8.29 1.71
CA PRO A 531 -1.31 -9.13 2.81
C PRO A 531 -0.21 -9.39 3.83
N ASP A 532 -0.53 -9.32 5.12
CA ASP A 532 0.44 -9.56 6.21
C ASP A 532 0.26 -10.92 6.90
N THR A 533 -0.61 -11.76 6.37
CA THR A 533 -0.89 -13.10 6.90
C THR A 533 -0.18 -14.16 6.07
N PRO A 534 0.71 -14.98 6.66
CA PRO A 534 1.37 -16.07 5.97
C PRO A 534 0.39 -17.10 5.41
N CYS A 535 0.70 -17.64 4.25
CA CYS A 535 -0.05 -18.75 3.66
C CYS A 535 0.26 -20.07 4.40
N HIS A 536 -0.70 -20.98 4.45
CA HIS A 536 -0.46 -22.31 4.95
C HIS A 536 0.42 -23.09 3.96
N LEU A 537 1.48 -23.72 4.45
CA LEU A 537 2.33 -24.59 3.66
C LEU A 537 2.05 -26.05 4.03
N ASP A 538 1.94 -26.88 3.01
CA ASP A 538 1.93 -28.34 3.23
C ASP A 538 3.32 -28.76 3.74
N ALA A 539 3.35 -29.69 4.69
CA ALA A 539 4.61 -30.22 5.19
C ALA A 539 5.44 -30.76 4.02
N PRO A 540 6.73 -30.39 3.89
CA PRO A 540 7.55 -30.83 2.78
C PRO A 540 7.57 -32.36 2.74
N GLY A 541 7.24 -32.94 1.58
CA GLY A 541 7.33 -34.38 1.37
C GLY A 541 8.75 -34.89 1.68
N ARG A 542 8.89 -36.08 2.25
CA ARG A 542 10.19 -36.67 2.66
C ARG A 542 11.29 -36.64 1.60
N SER A 543 10.95 -36.48 0.32
CA SER A 543 11.93 -36.42 -0.76
C SER A 543 12.59 -35.04 -0.96
N ALA A 544 11.98 -33.94 -0.46
CA ALA A 544 12.50 -32.59 -0.66
C ALA A 544 13.58 -32.20 0.35
N THR A 545 13.70 -32.91 1.48
CA THR A 545 14.66 -32.59 2.56
C THR A 545 15.96 -33.39 2.50
N SER A 546 16.07 -34.38 1.61
CA SER A 546 17.21 -35.32 1.58
C SER A 546 18.52 -34.74 1.02
N GLY A 547 18.52 -33.51 0.50
CA GLY A 547 19.70 -32.89 -0.07
C GLY A 547 20.39 -31.83 0.80
N TRP A 548 19.70 -31.30 1.81
CA TRP A 548 20.15 -30.07 2.50
C TRP A 548 21.00 -30.28 3.75
N GLY A 549 21.12 -31.52 4.25
CA GLY A 549 21.98 -31.88 5.40
C GLY A 549 21.68 -31.16 6.73
N ILE A 550 20.60 -30.33 6.78
CA ILE A 550 20.22 -29.56 7.96
C ILE A 550 19.22 -30.41 8.78
N PRO A 551 19.51 -30.74 10.05
CA PRO A 551 18.61 -31.56 10.86
C PRO A 551 17.29 -30.80 11.13
N SER A 552 16.17 -31.43 10.76
CA SER A 552 14.84 -30.94 11.15
C SER A 552 14.67 -31.10 12.68
N PRO A 553 14.18 -30.09 13.40
CA PRO A 553 13.94 -30.18 14.85
C PRO A 553 13.02 -31.35 15.27
N ALA A 554 12.14 -31.79 14.37
CA ALA A 554 11.21 -32.89 14.63
C ALA A 554 11.88 -34.27 14.67
N THR A 555 13.05 -34.45 14.03
CA THR A 555 13.74 -35.76 13.98
C THR A 555 14.61 -36.02 15.20
N ALA A 556 15.10 -34.95 15.87
CA ALA A 556 15.81 -35.13 17.15
C ALA A 556 14.93 -35.68 18.25
N SER A 557 13.64 -35.38 18.23
CA SER A 557 12.66 -35.82 19.26
C SER A 557 12.26 -37.30 19.17
N SER A 558 12.37 -37.95 18.00
CA SER A 558 11.95 -39.33 17.80
C SER A 558 13.04 -40.37 18.12
N LEU A 559 14.31 -39.94 18.11
CA LEU A 559 15.45 -40.79 18.42
C LEU A 559 15.75 -40.90 19.92
N VAL A 560 15.19 -40.02 20.75
CA VAL A 560 15.43 -39.95 22.21
C VAL A 560 14.72 -41.10 22.98
N ARG A 561 13.80 -41.86 22.40
CA ARG A 561 12.96 -42.81 23.17
C ARG A 561 13.58 -44.16 23.48
N ASN A 562 14.69 -44.58 22.88
CA ASN A 562 15.19 -45.96 23.05
C ASN A 562 16.68 -46.13 23.29
N ALA A 563 17.44 -45.09 23.64
CA ALA A 563 18.86 -45.24 23.85
C ALA A 563 19.27 -44.98 25.32
N VAL A 564 19.69 -46.02 26.00
CA VAL A 564 20.27 -46.01 27.35
C VAL A 564 21.77 -45.57 27.30
N ALA A 565 22.28 -45.13 26.15
CA ALA A 565 23.66 -44.73 25.93
C ALA A 565 23.78 -43.43 25.12
N PRO A 566 24.80 -42.59 25.29
CA PRO A 566 25.02 -41.39 24.48
C PRO A 566 25.19 -41.81 23.00
N ALA A 567 24.37 -41.25 22.11
CA ALA A 567 24.49 -41.44 20.67
C ALA A 567 25.15 -40.25 19.98
N LEU A 568 26.10 -40.56 19.10
CA LEU A 568 26.71 -39.55 18.20
C LEU A 568 25.79 -39.38 16.97
N ILE A 569 25.29 -38.17 16.75
CA ILE A 569 24.45 -37.84 15.62
C ILE A 569 25.26 -36.95 14.69
N GLY A 570 25.56 -37.45 13.48
CA GLY A 570 26.17 -36.66 12.42
C GLY A 570 25.14 -35.96 11.56
N PRO A 571 25.53 -35.04 10.68
CA PRO A 571 24.63 -34.30 9.77
C PRO A 571 23.98 -35.19 8.71
N THR A 572 24.44 -36.43 8.49
CA THR A 572 23.81 -37.42 7.63
C THR A 572 23.29 -38.57 8.50
N TYR A 573 21.99 -38.86 8.34
CA TYR A 573 21.22 -39.86 9.11
C TYR A 573 21.55 -41.33 8.77
N ASP A 574 22.74 -41.61 8.26
CA ASP A 574 23.17 -42.99 8.11
C ASP A 574 23.62 -43.57 9.47
N GLU A 575 23.23 -44.80 9.73
CA GLU A 575 23.52 -45.53 10.96
C GLU A 575 24.98 -45.39 11.38
N PRO A 576 25.30 -45.31 12.68
CA PRO A 576 26.66 -45.12 13.17
C PRO A 576 27.58 -46.17 12.60
N ARG A 577 28.56 -45.77 11.78
CA ARG A 577 29.57 -46.66 11.17
C ARG A 577 30.63 -47.02 12.17
N TRP A 578 30.27 -47.65 13.26
CA TRP A 578 31.18 -47.98 14.36
C TRP A 578 31.81 -49.37 14.23
N GLU A 579 31.53 -50.10 13.16
CA GLU A 579 31.86 -51.54 13.08
C GLU A 579 33.31 -51.89 12.67
N GLN A 580 34.26 -50.93 12.59
CA GLN A 580 35.64 -51.32 12.26
C GLN A 580 36.66 -50.80 13.29
N PRO A 581 37.66 -51.60 13.66
CA PRO A 581 38.61 -51.26 14.69
C PRO A 581 39.74 -50.35 14.20
N LEU A 582 39.44 -49.13 13.90
CA LEU A 582 40.48 -48.08 13.70
C LEU A 582 40.68 -47.34 15.03
N PRO A 583 41.93 -47.13 15.46
CA PRO A 583 42.20 -46.40 16.68
C PRO A 583 41.68 -44.98 16.62
N TRP A 584 40.97 -44.56 17.67
CA TRP A 584 40.46 -43.22 17.85
C TRP A 584 41.44 -42.35 18.64
N ILE A 585 41.61 -41.12 18.22
CA ILE A 585 42.23 -40.08 19.01
C ILE A 585 41.14 -39.11 19.46
N ILE A 586 40.96 -38.98 20.76
CA ILE A 586 39.97 -38.07 21.35
C ILE A 586 40.69 -36.85 21.89
N ILE A 587 40.21 -35.69 21.53
CA ILE A 587 40.70 -34.39 21.97
C ILE A 587 39.58 -33.67 22.68
N GLY A 588 39.84 -33.19 23.92
CA GLY A 588 38.84 -32.45 24.68
C GLY A 588 39.49 -31.55 25.72
N ALA A 589 38.78 -30.53 26.18
CA ALA A 589 39.20 -29.74 27.33
C ALA A 589 38.97 -30.55 28.63
N ARG A 590 39.75 -30.26 29.69
CA ARG A 590 39.64 -30.96 30.98
C ARG A 590 38.27 -30.97 31.62
N GLU A 591 37.44 -30.00 31.30
CA GLU A 591 36.06 -29.85 31.80
C GLU A 591 35.10 -30.91 31.23
N ASP A 592 35.50 -31.59 30.15
CA ASP A 592 34.65 -32.57 29.43
C ASP A 592 34.95 -34.04 29.80
N GLU A 593 35.70 -34.24 30.88
CA GLU A 593 36.16 -35.58 31.31
C GLU A 593 35.05 -36.57 31.51
N THR A 594 33.84 -36.15 31.92
CA THR A 594 32.65 -37.00 32.08
C THR A 594 32.13 -37.52 30.75
N ILE A 595 32.12 -36.68 29.74
CA ILE A 595 31.66 -37.03 28.38
C ILE A 595 32.66 -37.95 27.72
N ILE A 596 33.96 -37.69 27.89
CA ILE A 596 35.02 -38.54 27.36
C ILE A 596 34.97 -39.93 28.02
N LYS A 597 34.72 -40.03 29.32
CA LYS A 597 34.53 -41.30 30.03
C LYS A 597 33.30 -42.05 29.57
N ALA A 598 32.19 -41.35 29.32
CA ALA A 598 30.98 -41.96 28.78
C ALA A 598 31.18 -42.51 27.36
N LEU A 599 31.93 -41.76 26.49
CA LEU A 599 32.29 -42.21 25.16
C LEU A 599 33.21 -43.45 25.19
N HIS A 600 34.20 -43.47 26.06
CA HIS A 600 35.05 -44.65 26.23
C HIS A 600 34.27 -45.90 26.68
N ALA A 601 33.34 -45.71 27.63
CA ALA A 601 32.44 -46.82 28.08
C ALA A 601 31.54 -47.30 26.95
N TYR A 602 31.02 -46.43 26.12
CA TYR A 602 30.14 -46.74 24.99
C TYR A 602 30.88 -47.46 23.85
N LEU A 603 32.09 -47.02 23.55
CA LEU A 603 32.93 -47.64 22.51
C LEU A 603 33.56 -49.00 22.96
N GLY A 604 33.26 -49.45 24.15
CA GLY A 604 33.77 -50.71 24.67
C GLY A 604 35.27 -50.74 24.94
N TRP A 605 35.86 -49.59 25.17
CA TRP A 605 37.29 -49.45 25.49
C TRP A 605 37.53 -49.74 26.99
N GLU A 606 38.36 -50.65 27.26
CA GLU A 606 38.81 -50.93 28.64
C GLU A 606 39.61 -49.72 29.12
N THR A 607 39.16 -49.04 30.18
CA THR A 607 39.76 -47.95 30.94
C THR A 607 40.73 -47.07 30.17
N PRO A 608 40.43 -45.75 29.94
CA PRO A 608 41.31 -44.90 29.19
C PRO A 608 42.69 -44.77 29.86
N THR A 609 43.67 -45.20 29.16
CA THR A 609 45.06 -44.82 29.48
C THR A 609 45.20 -43.35 29.14
N ILE A 610 45.76 -42.52 30.01
CA ILE A 610 45.95 -41.08 29.87
C ILE A 610 46.60 -40.68 28.52
N ASN A 611 47.14 -41.64 27.80
CA ASN A 611 47.78 -41.47 26.50
C ASN A 611 46.82 -41.28 25.33
N ASP A 612 45.53 -41.59 25.48
CA ASP A 612 44.52 -41.52 24.42
C ASP A 612 43.79 -40.19 24.36
N VAL A 613 43.96 -39.33 25.38
CA VAL A 613 43.42 -37.96 25.44
C VAL A 613 44.54 -36.95 25.33
N ILE A 614 44.59 -36.21 24.27
CA ILE A 614 45.62 -35.20 24.03
C ILE A 614 45.11 -33.84 24.49
N PRO A 615 45.78 -33.20 25.46
CA PRO A 615 45.43 -31.83 25.87
C PRO A 615 45.60 -30.86 24.70
N ASP A 616 44.73 -29.88 24.60
CA ASP A 616 44.75 -28.82 23.56
C ASP A 616 46.12 -28.16 23.39
N SER A 617 46.90 -27.98 24.48
CA SER A 617 48.24 -27.40 24.45
C SER A 617 49.30 -28.29 23.76
N ALA A 618 49.10 -29.58 23.63
CA ALA A 618 50.04 -30.51 22.99
C ALA A 618 49.75 -30.73 21.47
N TRP A 619 48.63 -30.22 21.00
CA TRP A 619 48.11 -30.41 19.66
C TRP A 619 49.06 -29.91 18.54
N THR A 620 49.74 -28.81 18.73
CA THR A 620 50.68 -28.26 17.75
C THR A 620 51.88 -29.16 17.47
N ARG A 621 52.04 -30.26 18.20
CA ARG A 621 53.17 -31.22 18.05
C ARG A 621 52.79 -32.52 17.33
N ILE A 622 51.52 -32.78 17.04
CA ILE A 622 51.06 -34.03 16.39
C ILE A 622 50.92 -33.81 14.89
N VAL A 623 51.87 -34.27 14.13
CA VAL A 623 52.03 -33.93 12.71
C VAL A 623 51.66 -35.10 11.78
N ARG A 624 51.28 -36.29 12.28
CA ARG A 624 50.93 -37.43 11.44
C ARG A 624 49.82 -38.27 12.04
N TRP A 625 48.66 -38.31 11.32
CA TRP A 625 47.45 -39.02 11.72
C TRP A 625 47.15 -40.21 10.80
N ASP A 626 48.13 -40.64 10.01
CA ASP A 626 47.95 -41.69 9.04
C ASP A 626 47.33 -42.92 9.67
N GLY A 627 46.06 -43.22 9.35
CA GLY A 627 45.34 -44.39 9.80
C GLY A 627 44.54 -44.26 11.10
N HIS A 628 44.33 -43.04 11.64
CA HIS A 628 43.55 -42.80 12.85
C HIS A 628 42.29 -41.95 12.56
N ARG A 629 41.23 -42.21 13.32
CA ARG A 629 40.06 -41.33 13.40
C ARG A 629 40.25 -40.34 14.56
N VAL A 630 39.94 -39.08 14.33
CA VAL A 630 40.04 -38.05 15.36
C VAL A 630 38.67 -37.54 15.72
N LEU A 631 38.34 -37.57 17.00
CA LEU A 631 37.18 -36.93 17.57
C LEU A 631 37.62 -35.77 18.45
N ALA A 632 37.31 -34.55 18.06
CA ALA A 632 37.58 -33.34 18.86
C ALA A 632 36.31 -32.83 19.49
N MET A 633 36.16 -32.94 20.81
CA MET A 633 34.99 -32.42 21.55
C MET A 633 35.27 -31.04 22.04
N ASN A 634 34.29 -30.13 21.90
CA ASN A 634 34.44 -28.69 22.26
C ASN A 634 35.80 -28.10 21.82
N PRO A 635 36.11 -28.24 20.50
CA PRO A 635 37.46 -27.92 20.03
C PRO A 635 37.75 -26.42 20.08
N THR A 636 38.99 -26.07 20.50
CA THR A 636 39.42 -24.66 20.38
C THR A 636 39.68 -24.28 18.94
N ASN A 637 39.67 -22.98 18.67
CA ASN A 637 39.97 -22.45 17.34
C ASN A 637 41.28 -22.95 16.72
N ASN A 638 42.27 -23.28 17.52
CA ASN A 638 43.55 -23.81 17.05
C ASN A 638 43.41 -25.25 16.58
N VAL A 639 42.64 -26.08 17.29
CA VAL A 639 42.33 -27.45 16.91
C VAL A 639 41.52 -27.46 15.62
N ILE A 640 40.49 -26.61 15.54
CA ILE A 640 39.66 -26.49 14.35
C ILE A 640 40.48 -26.13 13.11
N ARG A 641 41.36 -25.12 13.20
CA ARG A 641 42.20 -24.70 12.07
C ARG A 641 43.15 -25.81 11.63
N ALA A 642 43.71 -26.56 12.59
CA ALA A 642 44.60 -27.68 12.26
C ALA A 642 43.86 -28.81 11.55
N LEU A 643 42.64 -29.14 11.99
CA LEU A 643 41.74 -30.15 11.34
C LEU A 643 41.35 -29.72 9.94
N ILE A 644 40.93 -28.47 9.76
CA ILE A 644 40.57 -27.91 8.44
C ILE A 644 41.75 -27.96 7.47
N GLN A 645 42.95 -27.60 7.94
CA GLN A 645 44.14 -27.63 7.12
C GLN A 645 44.53 -29.04 6.73
N HIS A 646 44.31 -30.02 7.62
CA HIS A 646 44.58 -31.42 7.33
C HIS A 646 43.58 -32.04 6.34
N CYS A 647 42.30 -31.75 6.51
CA CYS A 647 41.25 -32.36 5.69
C CYS A 647 40.93 -31.57 4.39
N HIS A 648 41.68 -30.51 4.07
CA HIS A 648 41.37 -29.62 2.92
C HIS A 648 39.90 -29.17 2.84
N ALA A 649 39.23 -29.14 3.99
CA ALA A 649 37.78 -28.85 4.08
C ALA A 649 37.49 -27.35 3.92
N SER A 650 36.28 -27.03 3.51
CA SER A 650 35.82 -25.63 3.46
C SER A 650 35.66 -25.08 4.89
N PRO A 651 36.35 -24.00 5.24
CA PRO A 651 36.58 -23.66 6.64
C PRO A 651 35.49 -22.84 7.30
N LEU A 652 34.60 -22.18 6.53
CA LEU A 652 33.77 -21.10 7.10
C LEU A 652 32.70 -21.59 8.08
N SER A 653 31.96 -22.64 7.74
CA SER A 653 30.94 -23.21 8.59
C SER A 653 31.47 -23.79 9.91
N ILE A 654 32.66 -24.39 9.86
CA ILE A 654 33.30 -25.03 10.99
C ILE A 654 33.91 -24.00 11.94
N LEU A 655 34.53 -22.94 11.41
CA LEU A 655 35.13 -21.86 12.21
C LEU A 655 34.10 -21.00 12.91
N ALA A 656 32.91 -20.86 12.32
CA ALA A 656 31.85 -20.02 12.85
C ALA A 656 30.94 -20.72 13.88
N ARG A 657 31.06 -22.02 14.04
CA ARG A 657 30.22 -22.78 14.95
C ARG A 657 30.57 -22.48 16.41
N ARG A 658 29.51 -22.28 17.22
CA ARG A 658 29.67 -22.19 18.68
C ARG A 658 29.84 -23.61 19.23
N TRP A 659 30.98 -23.88 19.76
CA TRP A 659 31.32 -25.19 20.32
C TRP A 659 30.95 -25.22 21.80
N ASP A 660 30.29 -26.30 22.22
CA ASP A 660 29.94 -26.59 23.59
C ASP A 660 30.38 -28.03 23.95
N PRO A 661 30.30 -28.46 25.20
CA PRO A 661 30.69 -29.81 25.61
C PRO A 661 30.00 -30.96 24.88
N THR A 662 28.84 -30.70 24.27
CA THR A 662 28.09 -31.69 23.53
C THR A 662 28.38 -31.72 22.03
N CYS A 663 29.16 -30.77 21.53
CA CYS A 663 29.51 -30.63 20.13
C CYS A 663 30.96 -31.05 19.87
N GLY A 664 31.20 -31.74 18.75
CA GLY A 664 32.51 -32.20 18.36
C GLY A 664 32.71 -32.22 16.84
N LEU A 665 33.97 -32.45 16.44
CA LEU A 665 34.41 -32.69 15.08
C LEU A 665 34.99 -34.11 14.95
N ILE A 666 34.56 -34.86 13.95
CA ILE A 666 35.19 -36.11 13.55
C ILE A 666 36.00 -35.86 12.28
N CYS A 667 37.26 -36.20 12.34
CA CYS A 667 38.13 -36.25 11.17
C CYS A 667 38.40 -37.72 10.82
N GLU A 668 38.08 -38.13 9.60
CA GLU A 668 38.30 -39.46 9.08
C GLU A 668 38.91 -39.37 7.68
N GLY A 669 40.17 -39.66 7.54
CA GLY A 669 40.91 -39.38 6.32
C GLY A 669 40.88 -37.90 5.96
N ASP A 670 40.41 -37.56 4.75
CA ASP A 670 40.27 -36.19 4.25
C ASP A 670 38.88 -35.59 4.56
N THR A 671 38.01 -36.28 5.26
CA THR A 671 36.66 -35.82 5.61
C THR A 671 36.58 -35.26 7.02
N LEU A 672 35.92 -34.12 7.18
CA LEU A 672 35.69 -33.47 8.46
C LEU A 672 34.18 -33.32 8.66
N THR A 673 33.65 -33.96 9.71
CA THR A 673 32.22 -34.01 9.99
C THR A 673 31.93 -33.44 11.38
N THR A 674 30.92 -32.57 11.51
CA THR A 674 30.46 -32.09 12.81
C THR A 674 29.51 -33.08 13.44
N VAL A 675 29.66 -33.32 14.76
CA VAL A 675 28.81 -34.24 15.51
C VAL A 675 28.29 -33.59 16.77
N GLN A 676 27.11 -34.02 17.20
CA GLN A 676 26.53 -33.60 18.46
C GLN A 676 26.23 -34.84 19.31
N LEU A 677 26.65 -34.79 20.56
CA LEU A 677 26.36 -35.83 21.55
C LEU A 677 25.03 -35.51 22.22
N THR A 678 24.09 -36.43 22.18
CA THR A 678 22.89 -36.38 23.01
C THR A 678 23.10 -37.29 24.23
N VAL A 679 23.13 -36.67 25.39
CA VAL A 679 23.17 -37.40 26.67
C VAL A 679 21.70 -37.75 27.01
N GLY A 680 21.33 -38.99 26.85
CA GLY A 680 20.02 -39.46 27.32
C GLY A 680 19.96 -39.36 28.84
N SER A 681 18.88 -38.80 29.40
CA SER A 681 18.65 -38.88 30.85
C SER A 681 18.47 -40.29 31.26
N VAL A 682 19.39 -40.79 32.07
CA VAL A 682 19.23 -42.07 32.78
C VAL A 682 18.16 -41.82 33.84
N ASN A 683 16.94 -42.32 33.60
CA ASN A 683 15.95 -42.43 34.66
C ASN A 683 16.47 -43.49 35.63
N THR A 684 16.90 -43.05 36.81
CA THR A 684 17.13 -43.88 38.00
C THR A 684 15.80 -44.43 38.52
#